data_d99949a39d8825f1b9f96f8b1b58f2d0
#
_entry.id   d99949a39d8825f1b9f96f8b1b58f2d0
#
_cell.length_a   1.000
_cell.length_b   1.000
_cell.length_c   1.000
_cell.angle_alpha   90.00
_cell.angle_beta   90.00
_cell.angle_gamma   90.00
#
_symmetry.space_group_name_H-M   'P 1'
#
loop_
_entity.id
_entity.type
_entity.pdbx_description
1 polymer ?
#
loop_
_entity_poly.entity_id
_entity_poly.type
_entity_poly.pdbx_seq_one_letter_code
_entity_poly.pdbx_strand_id
1 'polypeptide(L)'
;MRVGLRAILCGPVAALLVAAAAWPAQAAGIEQFKLAGAIPADATMAVYCRDHAGREFIEAQLQRVWKTVEAQHFDRELRILIKSLYESGTMPLDEAERQKRDEEFEAQWQRFDALLKAVKWSDLFQREGAFGMKVGFPTPELVVMGMGPPERTAANFAGLEAILAALVSFAPEGALVSSRQGEGEAVVLTVALGPDSPLPLSLMLARQKDVLMLGFGQVMPEQALALLRGETGQTLASTERFQSALKRLPPPTDSVFFLDMTRLLGQVRGVIDAAIGMAGPAGEQLDPMQRALPGKFLDAFDIVDYIVTVTDTQGMKSTTESLVQLLPNAESKPLYPVVFGNQAVKEPLKFIPQTAQDFSVWAGFNLKALYDAIITFVRDNVPNGSELLTQWETTKTTLPFDIEQDVLSWVGGSMITFSLPAETAYKPGGWFFATNVTDEAKAQESLTRLFNWLDTYLREQQNGALRDAEVEGATGFKTIVHPMLIVMGGAGQPTIGIAEGHLIVASGPKVISTALATAKGESPNFSKNERFLKEGLRLPPDVWAASFSDLTKLGEQMGQALKMVPMMGMFMPSMGQTPAGRALMSAASKLGNVVQEINFLESSSSVSTFDGKAVHSKAVWNYREPPPPQTQPAPVEEEPPATQPVAGSRS
;
A
#
# COMPACT_ATOMS: atom_id res chain seq x y z
N MET A 1 -5.41 3.22 27.86
CA MET A 1 -6.54 2.45 27.33
C MET A 1 -7.08 2.98 25.98
N ARG A 2 -7.18 4.31 25.73
CA ARG A 2 -7.77 4.89 24.51
C ARG A 2 -7.02 4.61 23.18
N VAL A 3 -5.72 4.29 23.21
CA VAL A 3 -4.92 4.05 21.99
C VAL A 3 -4.91 2.57 21.60
N GLY A 4 -4.98 1.64 22.55
CA GLY A 4 -4.90 0.19 22.29
C GLY A 4 -6.10 -0.37 21.53
N LEU A 5 -7.32 0.11 21.84
CA LEU A 5 -8.54 -0.37 21.17
C LEU A 5 -8.57 -0.01 19.66
N ARG A 6 -7.95 1.13 19.27
CA ARG A 6 -7.81 1.54 17.86
C ARG A 6 -6.91 0.61 17.06
N ALA A 7 -5.82 0.11 17.67
CA ALA A 7 -4.89 -0.81 17.00
C ALA A 7 -5.49 -2.22 16.81
N ILE A 8 -6.31 -2.69 17.75
CA ILE A 8 -6.95 -4.02 17.69
C ILE A 8 -8.07 -4.05 16.62
N LEU A 9 -8.77 -2.94 16.44
CA LEU A 9 -9.86 -2.86 15.44
C LEU A 9 -9.34 -2.58 14.01
N CYS A 10 -8.19 -1.92 13.86
CA CYS A 10 -7.65 -1.58 12.53
C CYS A 10 -6.84 -2.72 11.88
N GLY A 11 -6.21 -3.60 12.66
CA GLY A 11 -5.38 -4.69 12.14
C GLY A 11 -6.16 -5.72 11.30
N PRO A 12 -7.26 -6.29 11.80
CA PRO A 12 -8.11 -7.22 11.05
C PRO A 12 -8.76 -6.57 9.81
N VAL A 13 -9.13 -5.29 9.90
CA VAL A 13 -9.73 -4.55 8.78
C VAL A 13 -8.73 -4.34 7.65
N ALA A 14 -7.46 -4.03 7.95
CA ALA A 14 -6.42 -3.90 6.94
C ALA A 14 -6.11 -5.25 6.27
N ALA A 15 -6.08 -6.35 7.01
CA ALA A 15 -5.91 -7.69 6.46
C ALA A 15 -7.09 -8.12 5.57
N LEU A 16 -8.31 -7.76 5.95
CA LEU A 16 -9.53 -7.97 5.15
C LEU A 16 -9.53 -7.14 3.85
N LEU A 17 -9.02 -5.91 3.88
CA LEU A 17 -8.89 -5.06 2.68
C LEU A 17 -7.89 -5.63 1.67
N VAL A 18 -6.77 -6.19 2.13
CA VAL A 18 -5.78 -6.84 1.26
C VAL A 18 -6.36 -8.15 0.68
N ALA A 19 -7.14 -8.90 1.44
CA ALA A 19 -7.83 -10.10 0.95
C ALA A 19 -8.95 -9.76 -0.05
N ALA A 20 -9.69 -8.69 0.16
CA ALA A 20 -10.75 -8.25 -0.76
C ALA A 20 -10.22 -7.79 -2.13
N ALA A 21 -8.99 -7.26 -2.17
CA ALA A 21 -8.35 -6.80 -3.42
C ALA A 21 -7.90 -7.94 -4.36
N ALA A 22 -7.96 -9.20 -3.91
CA ALA A 22 -7.43 -10.35 -4.64
C ALA A 22 -8.48 -11.26 -5.30
N TRP A 23 -9.73 -10.80 -5.46
CA TRP A 23 -10.83 -11.68 -5.91
C TRP A 23 -11.34 -11.45 -7.34
N PRO A 24 -11.48 -12.47 -8.19
CA PRO A 24 -11.88 -12.47 -9.61
C PRO A 24 -13.16 -13.26 -10.06
N ALA A 25 -13.88 -12.85 -11.14
CA ALA A 25 -15.09 -13.49 -11.75
C ALA A 25 -15.38 -13.30 -13.26
N GLN A 26 -16.41 -13.90 -13.83
CA GLN A 26 -16.80 -13.88 -15.26
C GLN A 26 -17.94 -12.92 -15.62
N ALA A 27 -18.00 -12.50 -16.92
CA ALA A 27 -18.76 -11.40 -17.49
C ALA A 27 -20.23 -11.29 -17.12
N ALA A 28 -20.53 -10.30 -16.31
CA ALA A 28 -21.88 -9.79 -16.03
C ALA A 28 -21.81 -8.38 -15.45
N GLY A 29 -22.89 -7.63 -15.51
CA GLY A 29 -22.97 -6.31 -14.90
C GLY A 29 -23.02 -6.36 -13.36
N ILE A 30 -23.00 -5.19 -12.74
CA ILE A 30 -23.04 -5.06 -11.27
C ILE A 30 -24.25 -5.75 -10.63
N GLU A 31 -25.31 -5.96 -11.38
CA GLU A 31 -26.54 -6.67 -10.95
C GLU A 31 -26.30 -8.14 -10.58
N GLN A 32 -25.19 -8.72 -10.99
CA GLN A 32 -24.80 -10.08 -10.57
C GLN A 32 -24.11 -10.11 -9.21
N PHE A 33 -23.70 -8.97 -8.68
CA PHE A 33 -23.21 -8.83 -7.32
C PHE A 33 -24.39 -8.58 -6.40
N LYS A 34 -24.88 -9.62 -5.73
CA LYS A 34 -26.05 -9.53 -4.85
C LYS A 34 -25.88 -8.52 -3.73
N LEU A 35 -24.64 -8.45 -3.18
CA LEU A 35 -24.31 -7.51 -2.13
C LEU A 35 -24.14 -6.06 -2.62
N ALA A 36 -24.11 -5.83 -3.95
CA ALA A 36 -24.12 -4.47 -4.48
C ALA A 36 -25.41 -3.71 -4.12
N GLY A 37 -26.52 -4.44 -3.91
CA GLY A 37 -27.76 -3.89 -3.40
C GLY A 37 -27.75 -3.51 -1.91
N ALA A 38 -26.65 -3.72 -1.18
CA ALA A 38 -26.59 -3.51 0.26
C ALA A 38 -25.68 -2.35 0.70
N ILE A 39 -24.87 -1.78 -0.20
CA ILE A 39 -24.05 -0.60 0.13
C ILE A 39 -24.86 0.68 -0.08
N PRO A 40 -25.03 1.54 0.96
CA PRO A 40 -25.80 2.78 0.87
C PRO A 40 -25.24 3.76 -0.18
N ALA A 41 -26.12 4.55 -0.79
CA ALA A 41 -25.78 5.48 -1.87
C ALA A 41 -24.79 6.59 -1.47
N ASP A 42 -24.69 6.89 -0.18
CA ASP A 42 -23.81 7.91 0.37
C ASP A 42 -22.41 7.38 0.76
N ALA A 43 -22.13 6.10 0.51
CA ALA A 43 -20.79 5.54 0.65
C ALA A 43 -19.79 6.30 -0.24
N THR A 44 -18.63 6.57 0.33
CA THR A 44 -17.51 7.25 -0.35
C THR A 44 -16.68 6.26 -1.16
N MET A 45 -16.52 5.07 -0.61
CA MET A 45 -15.78 3.96 -1.22
C MET A 45 -16.59 2.68 -1.13
N ALA A 46 -16.53 1.88 -2.18
CA ALA A 46 -17.07 0.54 -2.17
C ALA A 46 -16.15 -0.45 -2.89
N VAL A 47 -16.12 -1.67 -2.39
CA VAL A 47 -15.51 -2.83 -3.04
C VAL A 47 -16.57 -3.92 -3.09
N TYR A 48 -16.75 -4.51 -4.24
CA TYR A 48 -17.56 -5.70 -4.43
C TYR A 48 -16.69 -6.80 -5.01
N CYS A 49 -16.83 -8.00 -4.51
CA CYS A 49 -16.13 -9.16 -5.04
C CYS A 49 -17.04 -10.40 -4.93
N ARG A 50 -16.91 -11.31 -5.87
CA ARG A 50 -17.70 -12.54 -5.91
C ARG A 50 -16.86 -13.71 -6.40
N ASP A 51 -17.28 -14.90 -5.99
CA ASP A 51 -16.72 -16.16 -6.45
C ASP A 51 -17.36 -16.65 -7.75
N HIS A 52 -16.61 -17.39 -8.59
CA HIS A 52 -17.11 -17.98 -9.84
C HIS A 52 -16.16 -19.04 -10.42
N ALA A 53 -16.65 -19.72 -11.46
CA ALA A 53 -15.83 -20.65 -12.24
C ALA A 53 -14.66 -19.94 -12.95
N GLY A 54 -13.48 -20.51 -12.93
CA GLY A 54 -12.25 -19.93 -13.47
C GLY A 54 -11.29 -19.42 -12.41
N ARG A 55 -11.70 -19.50 -11.13
CA ARG A 55 -10.98 -18.98 -9.99
C ARG A 55 -10.25 -20.04 -9.17
N GLU A 56 -10.52 -21.28 -9.44
CA GLU A 56 -10.07 -22.41 -8.63
C GLU A 56 -8.57 -22.39 -8.36
N PHE A 57 -7.79 -21.91 -9.34
CA PHE A 57 -6.35 -21.77 -9.16
C PHE A 57 -6.01 -20.78 -8.05
N ILE A 58 -6.51 -19.53 -8.15
CA ILE A 58 -6.22 -18.49 -7.14
C ILE A 58 -6.75 -18.88 -5.77
N GLU A 59 -7.94 -19.45 -5.69
CA GLU A 59 -8.50 -19.92 -4.42
C GLU A 59 -7.62 -20.99 -3.77
N ALA A 60 -7.14 -21.95 -4.55
CA ALA A 60 -6.23 -22.97 -4.05
C ALA A 60 -4.93 -22.33 -3.50
N GLN A 61 -4.40 -21.29 -4.18
CA GLN A 61 -3.21 -20.59 -3.69
C GLN A 61 -3.51 -19.78 -2.43
N LEU A 62 -4.63 -19.05 -2.37
CA LEU A 62 -5.02 -18.30 -1.18
C LEU A 62 -5.27 -19.22 0.02
N GLN A 63 -5.90 -20.37 -0.18
CA GLN A 63 -6.04 -21.37 0.87
C GLN A 63 -4.69 -21.91 1.35
N ARG A 64 -3.71 -22.09 0.47
CA ARG A 64 -2.35 -22.49 0.83
C ARG A 64 -1.67 -21.40 1.69
N VAL A 65 -1.75 -20.15 1.26
CA VAL A 65 -1.25 -18.98 2.04
C VAL A 65 -1.92 -18.97 3.42
N TRP A 66 -3.25 -19.14 3.46
CA TRP A 66 -3.99 -19.15 4.71
C TRP A 66 -3.59 -20.28 5.65
N LYS A 67 -3.42 -21.50 5.14
CA LYS A 67 -2.89 -22.64 5.93
C LYS A 67 -1.51 -22.33 6.52
N THR A 68 -0.65 -21.62 5.76
CA THR A 68 0.64 -21.20 6.26
C THR A 68 0.49 -20.15 7.35
N VAL A 69 -0.45 -19.19 7.23
CA VAL A 69 -0.77 -18.24 8.30
C VAL A 69 -1.20 -18.97 9.59
N GLU A 70 -2.11 -19.92 9.49
CA GLU A 70 -2.56 -20.73 10.62
C GLU A 70 -1.40 -21.50 11.28
N ALA A 71 -0.52 -22.12 10.46
CA ALA A 71 0.64 -22.87 10.93
C ALA A 71 1.70 -22.00 11.62
N GLN A 72 1.74 -20.70 11.36
CA GLN A 72 2.68 -19.80 12.03
C GLN A 72 2.30 -19.45 13.47
N HIS A 73 1.07 -19.74 13.90
CA HIS A 73 0.62 -19.49 15.27
C HIS A 73 0.92 -18.06 15.76
N PHE A 74 0.39 -17.05 15.04
CA PHE A 74 0.54 -15.63 15.41
C PHE A 74 -0.16 -15.26 16.73
N ASP A 75 -1.01 -16.12 17.26
CA ASP A 75 -1.69 -16.00 18.54
C ASP A 75 -0.72 -15.71 19.70
N ARG A 76 0.47 -16.30 19.66
CA ARG A 76 1.50 -16.09 20.69
C ARG A 76 2.02 -14.65 20.68
N GLU A 77 2.35 -14.10 19.51
CA GLU A 77 2.82 -12.73 19.37
C GLU A 77 1.71 -11.73 19.70
N LEU A 78 0.50 -12.00 19.24
CA LEU A 78 -0.69 -11.20 19.57
C LEU A 78 -0.92 -11.14 21.08
N ARG A 79 -0.81 -12.27 21.77
CA ARG A 79 -0.91 -12.33 23.25
C ARG A 79 0.12 -11.42 23.92
N ILE A 80 1.39 -11.49 23.49
CA ILE A 80 2.46 -10.66 24.07
C ILE A 80 2.18 -9.17 23.83
N LEU A 81 1.72 -8.80 22.63
CA LEU A 81 1.38 -7.42 22.28
C LEU A 81 0.21 -6.91 23.10
N ILE A 82 -0.87 -7.68 23.23
CA ILE A 82 -2.04 -7.30 24.05
C ILE A 82 -1.64 -7.19 25.52
N LYS A 83 -0.84 -8.14 26.05
CA LYS A 83 -0.33 -8.07 27.44
C LYS A 83 0.49 -6.80 27.65
N SER A 84 1.40 -6.47 26.76
CA SER A 84 2.21 -5.25 26.83
C SER A 84 1.37 -3.96 26.81
N LEU A 85 0.30 -3.94 26.02
CA LEU A 85 -0.64 -2.80 25.98
C LEU A 85 -1.44 -2.71 27.30
N TYR A 86 -1.86 -3.85 27.85
CA TYR A 86 -2.57 -3.92 29.12
C TYR A 86 -1.70 -3.40 30.27
N GLU A 87 -0.42 -3.75 30.28
CA GLU A 87 0.55 -3.31 31.28
C GLU A 87 0.94 -1.83 31.17
N SER A 88 1.01 -1.28 29.96
CA SER A 88 1.47 0.10 29.71
C SER A 88 0.51 1.19 30.25
N GLY A 89 -0.74 0.85 30.50
CA GLY A 89 -1.78 1.78 30.96
C GLY A 89 -1.97 1.81 32.48
N THR A 90 -1.17 1.07 33.27
CA THR A 90 -1.39 0.91 34.70
C THR A 90 -0.28 1.56 35.53
N MET A 91 -0.65 2.07 36.75
CA MET A 91 0.32 2.53 37.73
C MET A 91 1.23 1.38 38.21
N PRO A 92 2.42 1.69 38.77
CA PRO A 92 3.27 0.67 39.39
C PRO A 92 2.50 -0.11 40.46
N LEU A 93 2.38 -1.42 40.28
CA LEU A 93 1.72 -2.34 41.21
C LEU A 93 2.79 -3.04 42.05
N ASP A 94 2.43 -3.50 43.24
CA ASP A 94 3.26 -4.41 44.00
C ASP A 94 3.34 -5.81 43.33
N GLU A 95 4.20 -6.68 43.85
CA GLU A 95 4.47 -7.97 43.23
C GLU A 95 3.27 -8.93 43.33
N ALA A 96 2.50 -8.89 44.41
CA ALA A 96 1.30 -9.72 44.60
C ALA A 96 0.17 -9.28 43.64
N GLU A 97 -0.02 -7.97 43.52
CA GLU A 97 -0.99 -7.40 42.57
C GLU A 97 -0.63 -7.70 41.11
N ARG A 98 0.68 -7.68 40.77
CA ARG A 98 1.14 -8.08 39.42
C ARG A 98 0.84 -9.55 39.14
N GLN A 99 1.17 -10.44 40.10
CA GLN A 99 0.93 -11.88 39.91
C GLN A 99 -0.57 -12.16 39.72
N LYS A 100 -1.42 -11.59 40.58
CA LYS A 100 -2.88 -11.74 40.44
C LYS A 100 -3.39 -11.25 39.07
N ARG A 101 -2.92 -10.10 38.64
CA ARG A 101 -3.28 -9.53 37.31
C ARG A 101 -2.80 -10.41 36.15
N ASP A 102 -1.62 -11.00 36.27
CA ASP A 102 -1.09 -11.90 35.25
C ASP A 102 -1.92 -13.20 35.18
N GLU A 103 -2.33 -13.75 36.31
CA GLU A 103 -3.22 -14.93 36.35
C GLU A 103 -4.60 -14.60 35.75
N GLU A 104 -5.16 -13.44 36.07
CA GLU A 104 -6.43 -12.96 35.48
C GLU A 104 -6.30 -12.77 33.97
N PHE A 105 -5.21 -12.15 33.50
CA PHE A 105 -4.95 -11.99 32.07
C PHE A 105 -4.83 -13.33 31.35
N GLU A 106 -4.10 -14.31 31.89
CA GLU A 106 -3.94 -15.62 31.31
C GLU A 106 -5.28 -16.37 31.17
N ALA A 107 -6.09 -16.34 32.22
CA ALA A 107 -7.41 -16.97 32.20
C ALA A 107 -8.33 -16.32 31.13
N GLN A 108 -8.26 -15.01 31.00
CA GLN A 108 -9.01 -14.27 29.99
C GLN A 108 -8.48 -14.55 28.58
N TRP A 109 -7.15 -14.58 28.42
CA TRP A 109 -6.52 -14.89 27.14
C TRP A 109 -6.90 -16.27 26.62
N GLN A 110 -6.84 -17.30 27.46
CA GLN A 110 -7.20 -18.66 27.06
C GLN A 110 -8.64 -18.75 26.54
N ARG A 111 -9.58 -18.03 27.17
CA ARG A 111 -10.97 -17.94 26.68
C ARG A 111 -11.04 -17.23 25.34
N PHE A 112 -10.35 -16.10 25.20
CA PHE A 112 -10.33 -15.32 23.96
C PHE A 112 -9.71 -16.07 22.79
N ASP A 113 -8.58 -16.75 23.01
CA ASP A 113 -7.90 -17.58 22.01
C ASP A 113 -8.80 -18.74 21.52
N ALA A 114 -9.49 -19.40 22.44
CA ALA A 114 -10.44 -20.45 22.07
C ALA A 114 -11.58 -19.92 21.18
N LEU A 115 -12.07 -18.70 21.45
CA LEU A 115 -13.10 -18.04 20.64
C LEU A 115 -12.57 -17.63 19.27
N LEU A 116 -11.35 -17.08 19.19
CA LEU A 116 -10.71 -16.76 17.91
C LEU A 116 -10.57 -18.00 17.00
N LYS A 117 -10.22 -19.14 17.58
CA LYS A 117 -10.09 -20.41 16.86
C LYS A 117 -11.43 -21.04 16.47
N ALA A 118 -12.52 -20.66 17.13
CA ALA A 118 -13.87 -21.11 16.77
C ALA A 118 -14.41 -20.49 15.48
N VAL A 119 -13.91 -19.30 15.09
CA VAL A 119 -14.31 -18.63 13.85
C VAL A 119 -13.51 -19.18 12.68
N LYS A 120 -14.20 -19.64 11.66
CA LYS A 120 -13.57 -20.06 10.39
C LYS A 120 -13.42 -18.86 9.47
N TRP A 121 -12.35 -18.12 9.65
CA TRP A 121 -12.06 -16.85 8.94
C TRP A 121 -12.05 -17.00 7.42
N SER A 122 -11.55 -18.15 6.90
CA SER A 122 -11.57 -18.48 5.48
C SER A 122 -12.97 -18.59 4.87
N ASP A 123 -13.97 -18.83 5.72
CA ASP A 123 -15.35 -19.07 5.26
C ASP A 123 -16.21 -17.80 5.24
N LEU A 124 -15.69 -16.66 5.67
CA LEU A 124 -16.46 -15.42 5.78
C LEU A 124 -16.91 -14.86 4.42
N PHE A 125 -16.14 -15.09 3.36
CA PHE A 125 -16.35 -14.48 2.03
C PHE A 125 -16.41 -15.51 0.90
N GLN A 126 -16.96 -16.70 1.15
CA GLN A 126 -16.88 -17.82 0.20
C GLN A 126 -17.60 -17.60 -1.14
N ARG A 127 -18.69 -16.85 -1.18
CA ARG A 127 -19.48 -16.65 -2.39
C ARG A 127 -19.40 -15.24 -2.91
N GLU A 128 -19.51 -14.30 -2.01
CA GLU A 128 -19.48 -12.88 -2.35
C GLU A 128 -19.06 -12.07 -1.13
N GLY A 129 -18.36 -10.97 -1.37
CA GLY A 129 -18.00 -10.00 -0.35
C GLY A 129 -18.31 -8.59 -0.81
N ALA A 130 -18.65 -7.74 0.14
CA ALA A 130 -18.78 -6.31 -0.10
C ALA A 130 -18.20 -5.51 1.07
N PHE A 131 -17.58 -4.41 0.72
CA PHE A 131 -17.08 -3.42 1.67
C PHE A 131 -17.62 -2.05 1.26
N GLY A 132 -18.06 -1.27 2.24
CA GLY A 132 -18.44 0.13 2.05
C GLY A 132 -17.85 0.99 3.15
N MET A 133 -17.42 2.19 2.80
CA MET A 133 -16.89 3.16 3.74
C MET A 133 -17.42 4.56 3.46
N LYS A 134 -17.64 5.31 4.54
CA LYS A 134 -17.96 6.73 4.54
C LYS A 134 -17.06 7.42 5.54
N VAL A 135 -16.34 8.44 5.11
CA VAL A 135 -15.57 9.28 6.03
C VAL A 135 -16.56 10.19 6.76
N GLY A 136 -16.53 10.17 8.08
CA GLY A 136 -17.47 10.90 8.94
C GLY A 136 -16.80 11.40 10.21
N PHE A 137 -17.48 12.30 10.88
CA PHE A 137 -17.09 12.80 12.18
C PHE A 137 -18.21 12.49 13.19
N PRO A 138 -17.90 12.04 14.40
CA PRO A 138 -16.57 11.95 15.01
C PRO A 138 -15.76 10.71 14.58
N THR A 139 -16.34 9.82 13.79
CA THR A 139 -15.69 8.57 13.37
C THR A 139 -16.08 8.21 11.94
N PRO A 140 -15.19 7.55 11.20
CA PRO A 140 -15.58 6.94 9.94
C PRO A 140 -16.62 5.85 10.19
N GLU A 141 -17.48 5.63 9.21
CA GLU A 141 -18.43 4.54 9.19
C GLU A 141 -18.02 3.52 8.13
N LEU A 142 -18.17 2.25 8.43
CA LEU A 142 -17.83 1.20 7.49
C LEU A 142 -18.73 -0.02 7.68
N VAL A 143 -18.88 -0.76 6.60
CA VAL A 143 -19.56 -2.06 6.58
C VAL A 143 -18.73 -3.05 5.80
N VAL A 144 -18.64 -4.27 6.32
CA VAL A 144 -18.05 -5.43 5.66
C VAL A 144 -19.11 -6.51 5.63
N MET A 145 -19.36 -7.08 4.47
CA MET A 145 -20.35 -8.13 4.30
C MET A 145 -19.72 -9.31 3.61
N GLY A 146 -20.08 -10.50 4.05
CA GLY A 146 -19.70 -11.75 3.43
C GLY A 146 -20.92 -12.65 3.23
N MET A 147 -21.01 -13.28 2.09
CA MET A 147 -22.03 -14.27 1.77
C MET A 147 -21.41 -15.67 1.75
N GLY A 148 -22.06 -16.61 2.40
CA GLY A 148 -21.64 -18.00 2.45
C GLY A 148 -22.82 -18.97 2.60
N PRO A 149 -22.55 -20.28 2.72
CA PRO A 149 -23.59 -21.24 3.06
C PRO A 149 -24.26 -20.88 4.40
N PRO A 150 -25.60 -20.92 4.51
CA PRO A 150 -26.33 -20.45 5.71
C PRO A 150 -25.83 -21.07 7.02
N GLU A 151 -25.47 -22.36 7.00
CA GLU A 151 -24.98 -23.08 8.19
C GLU A 151 -23.61 -22.51 8.65
N ARG A 152 -22.70 -22.23 7.73
CA ARG A 152 -21.37 -21.65 8.04
C ARG A 152 -21.49 -20.21 8.48
N THR A 153 -22.36 -19.45 7.84
CA THR A 153 -22.68 -18.08 8.23
C THR A 153 -23.24 -18.03 9.66
N ALA A 154 -24.11 -18.99 10.03
CA ALA A 154 -24.62 -19.11 11.38
C ALA A 154 -23.52 -19.45 12.41
N ALA A 155 -22.63 -20.41 12.08
CA ALA A 155 -21.54 -20.80 12.96
C ALA A 155 -20.54 -19.65 13.17
N ASN A 156 -20.18 -18.94 12.10
CA ASN A 156 -19.29 -17.78 12.19
C ASN A 156 -19.93 -16.60 12.94
N PHE A 157 -21.23 -16.38 12.76
CA PHE A 157 -21.96 -15.39 13.56
C PHE A 157 -21.86 -15.71 15.05
N ALA A 158 -22.15 -16.96 15.44
CA ALA A 158 -22.08 -17.37 16.84
C ALA A 158 -20.66 -17.23 17.43
N GLY A 159 -19.61 -17.55 16.64
CA GLY A 159 -18.22 -17.35 17.05
C GLY A 159 -17.87 -15.88 17.27
N LEU A 160 -18.26 -15.00 16.32
CA LEU A 160 -18.05 -13.57 16.45
C LEU A 160 -18.88 -12.93 17.56
N GLU A 161 -20.14 -13.38 17.76
CA GLU A 161 -20.98 -12.97 18.89
C GLU A 161 -20.30 -13.29 20.23
N ALA A 162 -19.72 -14.48 20.36
CA ALA A 162 -19.00 -14.90 21.56
C ALA A 162 -17.72 -14.05 21.79
N ILE A 163 -16.98 -13.71 20.73
CA ILE A 163 -15.84 -12.79 20.80
C ILE A 163 -16.28 -11.40 21.30
N LEU A 164 -17.35 -10.85 20.74
CA LEU A 164 -17.87 -9.54 21.14
C LEU A 164 -18.38 -9.55 22.58
N ALA A 165 -19.06 -10.62 23.01
CA ALA A 165 -19.49 -10.80 24.39
C ALA A 165 -18.28 -10.86 25.37
N ALA A 166 -17.21 -11.56 24.98
CA ALA A 166 -15.96 -11.57 25.75
C ALA A 166 -15.34 -10.18 25.85
N LEU A 167 -15.27 -9.43 24.74
CA LEU A 167 -14.76 -8.04 24.74
C LEU A 167 -15.57 -7.13 25.66
N VAL A 168 -16.90 -7.25 25.68
CA VAL A 168 -17.77 -6.52 26.60
C VAL A 168 -17.47 -6.90 28.05
N SER A 169 -17.25 -8.19 28.34
CA SER A 169 -16.93 -8.65 29.71
C SER A 169 -15.55 -8.21 30.21
N PHE A 170 -14.61 -7.85 29.32
CA PHE A 170 -13.29 -7.33 29.67
C PHE A 170 -13.29 -5.81 29.89
N ALA A 171 -14.32 -5.13 29.42
CA ALA A 171 -14.45 -3.69 29.62
C ALA A 171 -14.86 -3.37 31.06
N PRO A 172 -14.45 -2.23 31.63
CA PRO A 172 -15.00 -1.72 32.87
C PRO A 172 -16.53 -1.64 32.80
N GLU A 173 -17.19 -1.85 33.95
CA GLU A 173 -18.64 -1.79 34.05
C GLU A 173 -19.20 -0.48 33.45
N GLY A 174 -20.18 -0.60 32.57
CA GLY A 174 -20.80 0.55 31.88
C GLY A 174 -19.98 1.14 30.72
N ALA A 175 -18.71 0.72 30.53
CA ALA A 175 -17.89 1.26 29.44
C ALA A 175 -18.31 0.75 28.05
N LEU A 176 -18.88 -0.45 27.97
CA LEU A 176 -19.50 -1.01 26.78
C LEU A 176 -20.90 -1.50 27.10
N VAL A 177 -21.84 -1.21 26.20
CA VAL A 177 -23.23 -1.67 26.28
C VAL A 177 -23.53 -2.54 25.06
N SER A 178 -24.08 -3.72 25.30
CA SER A 178 -24.49 -4.62 24.21
C SER A 178 -26.01 -4.76 24.17
N SER A 179 -26.56 -4.83 22.95
CA SER A 179 -27.96 -5.15 22.71
C SER A 179 -28.07 -6.21 21.62
N ARG A 180 -29.00 -7.14 21.78
CA ARG A 180 -29.28 -8.20 20.83
C ARG A 180 -30.75 -8.15 20.39
N GLN A 181 -30.98 -8.18 19.08
CA GLN A 181 -32.34 -8.13 18.51
C GLN A 181 -32.49 -9.27 17.49
N GLY A 182 -33.70 -9.84 17.43
CA GLY A 182 -34.03 -10.89 16.50
C GLY A 182 -33.54 -12.27 16.91
N GLU A 183 -33.99 -13.28 16.14
CA GLU A 183 -33.67 -14.69 16.33
C GLU A 183 -33.52 -15.43 14.99
N GLY A 184 -32.92 -16.61 15.01
CA GLY A 184 -32.83 -17.47 13.85
C GLY A 184 -31.96 -16.91 12.71
N GLU A 185 -32.56 -16.65 11.55
CA GLU A 185 -31.89 -16.18 10.34
C GLU A 185 -31.66 -14.67 10.30
N ALA A 186 -32.31 -13.90 11.17
CA ALA A 186 -32.24 -12.44 11.23
C ALA A 186 -31.88 -11.99 12.64
N VAL A 187 -30.59 -11.88 12.91
CA VAL A 187 -30.05 -11.51 14.23
C VAL A 187 -29.12 -10.32 14.11
N VAL A 188 -29.21 -9.37 15.04
CA VAL A 188 -28.35 -8.20 15.14
C VAL A 188 -27.82 -8.09 16.56
N LEU A 189 -26.51 -7.99 16.71
CA LEU A 189 -25.83 -7.65 17.95
C LEU A 189 -25.17 -6.29 17.77
N THR A 190 -25.45 -5.35 18.66
CA THR A 190 -24.79 -4.04 18.68
C THR A 190 -24.03 -3.90 19.98
N VAL A 191 -22.74 -3.52 19.89
CA VAL A 191 -21.90 -3.16 21.03
C VAL A 191 -21.52 -1.70 20.87
N ALA A 192 -21.91 -0.86 21.80
CA ALA A 192 -21.66 0.58 21.79
C ALA A 192 -20.83 1.00 23.01
N LEU A 193 -20.16 2.13 22.91
CA LEU A 193 -19.59 2.79 24.07
C LEU A 193 -20.72 3.24 25.01
N GLY A 194 -20.45 3.16 26.31
CA GLY A 194 -21.42 3.56 27.34
C GLY A 194 -21.88 5.02 27.23
N PRO A 195 -22.97 5.38 27.88
CA PRO A 195 -23.61 6.69 27.72
C PRO A 195 -22.73 7.88 28.13
N ASP A 196 -21.73 7.64 28.97
CA ASP A 196 -20.76 8.67 29.38
C ASP A 196 -19.64 8.90 28.36
N SER A 197 -19.62 8.17 27.26
CA SER A 197 -18.62 8.35 26.21
C SER A 197 -18.94 9.58 25.35
N PRO A 198 -17.97 10.48 25.14
CA PRO A 198 -18.17 11.63 24.26
C PRO A 198 -18.23 11.23 22.76
N LEU A 199 -17.97 9.96 22.43
CA LEU A 199 -17.95 9.47 21.05
C LEU A 199 -19.02 8.40 20.85
N PRO A 200 -19.94 8.58 19.91
CA PRO A 200 -20.98 7.60 19.58
C PRO A 200 -20.40 6.46 18.73
N LEU A 201 -19.50 5.65 19.32
CA LEU A 201 -18.92 4.49 18.64
C LEU A 201 -19.81 3.26 18.87
N SER A 202 -20.19 2.60 17.80
CA SER A 202 -20.85 1.31 17.86
C SER A 202 -20.24 0.32 16.86
N LEU A 203 -20.25 -0.94 17.23
CA LEU A 203 -19.93 -2.08 16.41
C LEU A 203 -21.20 -2.91 16.25
N MET A 204 -21.59 -3.16 15.02
CA MET A 204 -22.75 -3.97 14.67
C MET A 204 -22.30 -5.29 14.05
N LEU A 205 -22.76 -6.40 14.58
CA LEU A 205 -22.66 -7.71 13.97
C LEU A 205 -24.07 -8.15 13.60
N ALA A 206 -24.33 -8.36 12.33
CA ALA A 206 -25.65 -8.79 11.87
C ALA A 206 -25.54 -10.06 11.01
N ARG A 207 -26.55 -10.91 11.12
CA ARG A 207 -26.77 -12.03 10.23
C ARG A 207 -28.12 -11.87 9.57
N GLN A 208 -28.16 -11.96 8.25
CA GLN A 208 -29.38 -11.96 7.46
C GLN A 208 -29.32 -13.14 6.48
N LYS A 209 -29.99 -14.25 6.81
CA LYS A 209 -29.93 -15.52 6.07
C LYS A 209 -28.48 -16.01 5.86
N ASP A 210 -28.01 -15.94 4.63
CA ASP A 210 -26.67 -16.36 4.17
C ASP A 210 -25.63 -15.22 4.15
N VAL A 211 -26.01 -14.02 4.63
CA VAL A 211 -25.12 -12.85 4.73
C VAL A 211 -24.73 -12.59 6.18
N LEU A 212 -23.44 -12.43 6.41
CA LEU A 212 -22.85 -11.92 7.63
C LEU A 212 -22.38 -10.49 7.39
N MET A 213 -22.74 -9.56 8.26
CA MET A 213 -22.36 -8.17 8.20
C MET A 213 -21.67 -7.74 9.49
N LEU A 214 -20.52 -7.08 9.34
CA LEU A 214 -19.86 -6.34 10.40
C LEU A 214 -19.89 -4.86 10.05
N GLY A 215 -20.42 -4.04 10.95
CA GLY A 215 -20.54 -2.59 10.78
C GLY A 215 -19.81 -1.85 11.89
N PHE A 216 -19.19 -0.73 11.56
CA PHE A 216 -18.61 0.21 12.49
C PHE A 216 -19.21 1.60 12.26
N GLY A 217 -19.58 2.29 13.33
CA GLY A 217 -20.42 3.48 13.26
C GLY A 217 -21.90 3.13 13.43
N GLN A 218 -22.77 4.09 13.24
CA GLN A 218 -24.21 3.91 13.51
C GLN A 218 -25.05 3.95 12.22
N VAL A 219 -24.94 5.02 11.44
CA VAL A 219 -25.88 5.32 10.36
C VAL A 219 -25.71 4.39 9.17
N MET A 220 -24.48 4.26 8.66
CA MET A 220 -24.22 3.42 7.49
C MET A 220 -24.48 1.92 7.75
N PRO A 221 -24.08 1.33 8.90
CA PRO A 221 -24.46 -0.06 9.20
C PRO A 221 -25.97 -0.29 9.29
N GLU A 222 -26.73 0.63 9.89
CA GLU A 222 -28.19 0.53 9.97
C GLU A 222 -28.85 0.61 8.58
N GLN A 223 -28.40 1.54 7.73
CA GLN A 223 -28.86 1.65 6.34
C GLN A 223 -28.53 0.40 5.52
N ALA A 224 -27.32 -0.12 5.64
CA ALA A 224 -26.88 -1.33 4.95
C ALA A 224 -27.72 -2.55 5.39
N LEU A 225 -28.02 -2.67 6.67
CA LEU A 225 -28.88 -3.72 7.19
C LEU A 225 -30.32 -3.60 6.68
N ALA A 226 -30.86 -2.38 6.62
CA ALA A 226 -32.20 -2.12 6.05
C ALA A 226 -32.25 -2.54 4.57
N LEU A 227 -31.23 -2.19 3.78
CA LEU A 227 -31.10 -2.62 2.38
C LEU A 227 -31.01 -4.15 2.25
N LEU A 228 -30.25 -4.83 3.11
CA LEU A 228 -30.19 -6.30 3.14
C LEU A 228 -31.53 -6.96 3.45
N ARG A 229 -32.41 -6.29 4.21
CA ARG A 229 -33.78 -6.73 4.51
C ARG A 229 -34.77 -6.47 3.38
N GLY A 230 -34.32 -5.79 2.31
CA GLY A 230 -35.20 -5.39 1.19
C GLY A 230 -36.04 -4.17 1.49
N GLU A 231 -35.69 -3.38 2.49
CA GLU A 231 -36.36 -2.11 2.76
C GLU A 231 -36.03 -1.08 1.67
N THR A 232 -36.87 -0.09 1.47
CA THR A 232 -36.71 0.92 0.43
C THR A 232 -35.53 1.85 0.76
N GLY A 233 -34.56 1.96 -0.15
CA GLY A 233 -33.42 2.83 -0.02
C GLY A 233 -32.62 2.91 -1.32
N GLN A 234 -31.80 3.97 -1.47
CA GLN A 234 -30.89 4.06 -2.59
C GLN A 234 -29.57 3.36 -2.26
N THR A 235 -29.10 2.54 -3.19
CA THR A 235 -27.79 1.88 -3.10
C THR A 235 -26.76 2.63 -3.93
N LEU A 236 -25.49 2.51 -3.58
CA LEU A 236 -24.41 3.09 -4.38
C LEU A 236 -24.43 2.54 -5.81
N ALA A 237 -24.66 1.25 -5.96
CA ALA A 237 -24.77 0.59 -7.26
C ALA A 237 -25.91 1.12 -8.13
N SER A 238 -26.96 1.72 -7.55
CA SER A 238 -28.09 2.31 -8.28
C SER A 238 -27.87 3.78 -8.66
N THR A 239 -26.82 4.44 -8.16
CA THR A 239 -26.57 5.84 -8.47
C THR A 239 -26.12 6.02 -9.93
N GLU A 240 -26.59 7.10 -10.56
CA GLU A 240 -26.23 7.42 -11.95
C GLU A 240 -24.72 7.59 -12.11
N ARG A 241 -24.05 8.17 -11.11
CA ARG A 241 -22.61 8.38 -11.07
C ARG A 241 -21.83 7.06 -11.14
N PHE A 242 -22.17 6.09 -10.30
CA PHE A 242 -21.56 4.77 -10.30
C PHE A 242 -21.82 4.02 -11.61
N GLN A 243 -23.07 4.02 -12.08
CA GLN A 243 -23.45 3.38 -13.33
C GLN A 243 -22.75 3.99 -14.56
N SER A 244 -22.63 5.31 -14.60
CA SER A 244 -21.92 6.02 -15.67
C SER A 244 -20.42 5.72 -15.66
N ALA A 245 -19.83 5.56 -14.48
CA ALA A 245 -18.44 5.16 -14.34
C ALA A 245 -18.19 3.75 -14.89
N LEU A 246 -19.04 2.78 -14.53
CA LEU A 246 -18.94 1.39 -14.99
C LEU A 246 -19.15 1.24 -16.49
N LYS A 247 -20.03 2.00 -17.11
CA LYS A 247 -20.28 1.92 -18.57
C LYS A 247 -19.06 2.22 -19.44
N ARG A 248 -18.03 2.83 -18.86
CA ARG A 248 -16.78 3.17 -19.57
C ARG A 248 -15.72 2.07 -19.46
N LEU A 249 -15.97 1.03 -18.69
CA LEU A 249 -15.13 -0.13 -18.50
C LEU A 249 -15.81 -1.40 -19.01
N PRO A 250 -15.09 -2.49 -19.22
CA PRO A 250 -15.69 -3.79 -19.48
C PRO A 250 -16.69 -4.16 -18.37
N PRO A 251 -17.71 -4.98 -18.67
CA PRO A 251 -18.61 -5.46 -17.62
C PRO A 251 -17.83 -6.08 -16.46
N PRO A 252 -18.12 -5.68 -15.22
CA PRO A 252 -17.42 -6.21 -14.06
C PRO A 252 -17.74 -7.69 -13.89
N THR A 253 -16.72 -8.41 -13.60
CA THR A 253 -16.82 -9.83 -13.51
C THR A 253 -16.43 -10.31 -12.13
N ASP A 254 -15.28 -9.94 -11.65
CA ASP A 254 -14.70 -10.38 -10.42
C ASP A 254 -14.95 -9.50 -9.25
N SER A 255 -14.44 -8.33 -9.45
CA SER A 255 -14.49 -7.30 -8.45
C SER A 255 -14.70 -5.93 -9.10
N VAL A 256 -15.29 -5.08 -8.30
CA VAL A 256 -15.45 -3.66 -8.60
C VAL A 256 -14.93 -2.88 -7.41
N PHE A 257 -14.02 -1.97 -7.67
CA PHE A 257 -13.64 -0.93 -6.73
C PHE A 257 -14.19 0.40 -7.23
N PHE A 258 -14.77 1.18 -6.35
CA PHE A 258 -15.24 2.55 -6.65
C PHE A 258 -14.85 3.49 -5.51
N LEU A 259 -14.32 4.65 -5.87
CA LEU A 259 -13.98 5.72 -4.94
C LEU A 259 -14.48 7.05 -5.49
N ASP A 260 -15.40 7.68 -4.78
CA ASP A 260 -15.90 9.03 -5.05
C ASP A 260 -14.97 10.06 -4.40
N MET A 261 -14.02 10.60 -5.16
CA MET A 261 -13.02 11.54 -4.66
C MET A 261 -13.63 12.88 -4.25
N THR A 262 -14.60 13.37 -5.01
CA THR A 262 -15.32 14.61 -4.69
C THR A 262 -16.02 14.50 -3.34
N ARG A 263 -16.71 13.39 -3.11
CA ARG A 263 -17.37 13.12 -1.83
C ARG A 263 -16.36 12.93 -0.70
N LEU A 264 -15.28 12.17 -0.95
CA LEU A 264 -14.20 11.97 0.02
C LEU A 264 -13.64 13.30 0.52
N LEU A 265 -13.24 14.18 -0.40
CA LEU A 265 -12.67 15.48 -0.05
C LEU A 265 -13.69 16.37 0.69
N GLY A 266 -14.97 16.34 0.27
CA GLY A 266 -16.05 17.03 0.98
C GLY A 266 -16.23 16.55 2.42
N GLN A 267 -16.21 15.24 2.64
CA GLN A 267 -16.31 14.65 3.97
C GLN A 267 -15.08 14.95 4.83
N VAL A 268 -13.86 14.89 4.26
CA VAL A 268 -12.62 15.26 4.96
C VAL A 268 -12.66 16.73 5.41
N ARG A 269 -13.18 17.65 4.57
CA ARG A 269 -13.40 19.05 4.96
C ARG A 269 -14.33 19.14 6.16
N GLY A 270 -15.47 18.44 6.11
CA GLY A 270 -16.42 18.40 7.23
C GLY A 270 -15.78 17.89 8.54
N VAL A 271 -14.91 16.88 8.47
CA VAL A 271 -14.15 16.39 9.63
C VAL A 271 -13.20 17.46 10.17
N ILE A 272 -12.49 18.17 9.29
CA ILE A 272 -11.57 19.24 9.68
C ILE A 272 -12.34 20.39 10.36
N ASP A 273 -13.44 20.83 9.75
CA ASP A 273 -14.26 21.92 10.30
C ASP A 273 -14.84 21.55 11.68
N ALA A 274 -15.33 20.31 11.82
CA ALA A 274 -15.83 19.81 13.09
C ALA A 274 -14.70 19.71 14.15
N ALA A 275 -13.51 19.28 13.78
CA ALA A 275 -12.36 19.19 14.68
C ALA A 275 -11.91 20.59 15.16
N ILE A 276 -11.90 21.58 14.27
CA ILE A 276 -11.62 22.99 14.60
C ILE A 276 -12.71 23.53 15.55
N GLY A 277 -13.99 23.24 15.27
CA GLY A 277 -15.12 23.64 16.15
C GLY A 277 -15.02 23.02 17.54
N MET A 278 -14.58 21.77 17.66
CA MET A 278 -14.40 21.12 18.95
C MET A 278 -13.19 21.60 19.76
N ALA A 279 -12.23 22.26 19.12
CA ALA A 279 -11.10 22.88 19.82
C ALA A 279 -11.55 24.05 20.73
N GLY A 280 -12.81 24.48 20.66
CA GLY A 280 -13.41 25.50 21.50
C GLY A 280 -12.62 26.83 21.41
N PRO A 281 -12.35 27.47 22.58
CA PRO A 281 -11.64 28.75 22.59
C PRO A 281 -10.26 28.73 21.91
N ALA A 282 -9.58 27.60 21.89
CA ALA A 282 -8.31 27.43 21.18
C ALA A 282 -8.52 27.46 19.64
N GLY A 283 -9.60 26.86 19.16
CA GLY A 283 -9.99 26.93 17.75
C GLY A 283 -10.45 28.34 17.34
N GLU A 284 -11.12 29.07 18.24
CA GLU A 284 -11.54 30.45 18.00
C GLU A 284 -10.37 31.44 17.95
N GLN A 285 -9.27 31.15 18.63
CA GLN A 285 -8.04 31.95 18.62
C GLN A 285 -7.21 31.78 17.34
N LEU A 286 -7.48 30.77 16.53
CA LEU A 286 -6.81 30.62 15.23
C LEU A 286 -7.19 31.79 14.32
N ASP A 287 -6.18 32.35 13.66
CA ASP A 287 -6.38 33.32 12.60
C ASP A 287 -7.31 32.75 11.50
N PRO A 288 -8.23 33.52 10.90
CA PRO A 288 -9.10 33.05 9.82
C PRO A 288 -8.34 32.37 8.68
N MET A 289 -7.13 32.82 8.37
CA MET A 289 -6.27 32.22 7.35
C MET A 289 -5.76 30.84 7.78
N GLN A 290 -5.36 30.69 9.05
CA GLN A 290 -4.93 29.39 9.60
C GLN A 290 -6.08 28.38 9.61
N ARG A 291 -7.30 28.81 9.91
CA ARG A 291 -8.49 27.95 9.83
C ARG A 291 -8.78 27.50 8.40
N ALA A 292 -8.60 28.38 7.42
CA ALA A 292 -8.88 28.10 6.02
C ALA A 292 -7.79 27.23 5.36
N LEU A 293 -6.57 27.20 5.90
CA LEU A 293 -5.41 26.54 5.28
C LEU A 293 -5.63 25.07 4.91
N PRO A 294 -6.19 24.19 5.78
CA PRO A 294 -6.46 22.81 5.42
C PRO A 294 -7.45 22.67 4.25
N GLY A 295 -8.49 23.50 4.23
CA GLY A 295 -9.45 23.53 3.13
C GLY A 295 -8.81 23.96 1.81
N LYS A 296 -7.98 25.00 1.84
CA LYS A 296 -7.20 25.46 0.68
C LYS A 296 -6.23 24.41 0.15
N PHE A 297 -5.61 23.66 1.05
CA PHE A 297 -4.76 22.54 0.68
C PHE A 297 -5.56 21.44 -0.04
N LEU A 298 -6.71 21.05 0.50
CA LEU A 298 -7.59 20.07 -0.16
C LEU A 298 -8.09 20.57 -1.52
N ASP A 299 -8.37 21.87 -1.68
CA ASP A 299 -8.78 22.47 -2.95
C ASP A 299 -7.70 22.31 -4.05
N ALA A 300 -6.43 22.34 -3.67
CA ALA A 300 -5.33 22.12 -4.61
C ALA A 300 -5.26 20.68 -5.14
N PHE A 301 -5.65 19.71 -4.32
CA PHE A 301 -5.70 18.28 -4.68
C PHE A 301 -7.02 17.86 -5.32
N ASP A 302 -8.01 18.71 -5.37
CA ASP A 302 -9.34 18.44 -5.91
C ASP A 302 -9.33 18.47 -7.45
N ILE A 303 -8.68 17.48 -8.06
CA ILE A 303 -8.56 17.31 -9.52
C ILE A 303 -9.24 16.04 -10.02
N VAL A 304 -9.44 15.05 -9.16
CA VAL A 304 -10.04 13.75 -9.49
C VAL A 304 -11.49 13.73 -9.07
N ASP A 305 -12.37 13.33 -9.96
CA ASP A 305 -13.80 13.18 -9.71
C ASP A 305 -14.11 11.85 -9.04
N TYR A 306 -13.72 10.75 -9.68
CA TYR A 306 -13.85 9.40 -9.14
C TYR A 306 -12.79 8.45 -9.72
N ILE A 307 -12.60 7.34 -9.04
CA ILE A 307 -11.81 6.20 -9.50
C ILE A 307 -12.72 4.97 -9.54
N VAL A 308 -12.69 4.26 -10.64
CA VAL A 308 -13.38 2.97 -10.77
C VAL A 308 -12.43 1.95 -11.38
N THR A 309 -12.47 0.73 -10.84
CA THR A 309 -11.63 -0.38 -11.29
C THR A 309 -12.48 -1.64 -11.38
N VAL A 310 -12.28 -2.41 -12.44
CA VAL A 310 -12.90 -3.72 -12.63
C VAL A 310 -11.82 -4.75 -12.88
N THR A 311 -12.04 -5.96 -12.38
CA THR A 311 -11.10 -7.08 -12.58
C THR A 311 -11.81 -8.26 -13.22
N ASP A 312 -11.13 -8.96 -14.09
CA ASP A 312 -11.52 -10.24 -14.71
C ASP A 312 -10.37 -11.24 -14.62
N THR A 313 -10.66 -12.47 -14.15
CA THR A 313 -9.66 -13.54 -14.11
C THR A 313 -10.14 -14.76 -14.87
N GLN A 314 -9.21 -15.39 -15.54
CA GLN A 314 -9.45 -16.63 -16.27
C GLN A 314 -8.26 -17.56 -16.05
N GLY A 315 -8.45 -18.53 -15.17
CA GLY A 315 -7.40 -19.49 -14.82
C GLY A 315 -6.18 -18.82 -14.18
N MET A 316 -5.07 -18.82 -14.88
CA MET A 316 -3.79 -18.27 -14.41
C MET A 316 -3.55 -16.83 -14.87
N LYS A 317 -4.58 -16.10 -15.24
CA LYS A 317 -4.45 -14.72 -15.71
C LYS A 317 -5.57 -13.84 -15.17
N SER A 318 -5.21 -12.70 -14.56
CA SER A 318 -6.15 -11.63 -14.19
C SER A 318 -5.89 -10.39 -15.02
N THR A 319 -6.96 -9.75 -15.46
CA THR A 319 -6.92 -8.45 -16.14
C THR A 319 -7.69 -7.44 -15.31
N THR A 320 -7.06 -6.32 -15.02
CA THR A 320 -7.66 -5.21 -14.28
C THR A 320 -7.73 -3.99 -15.19
N GLU A 321 -8.89 -3.39 -15.33
CA GLU A 321 -9.07 -2.13 -16.04
C GLU A 321 -9.56 -1.04 -15.09
N SER A 322 -8.93 0.13 -15.15
CA SER A 322 -9.20 1.24 -14.24
C SER A 322 -9.42 2.53 -15.02
N LEU A 323 -10.30 3.36 -14.48
CA LEU A 323 -10.57 4.70 -14.96
C LEU A 323 -10.44 5.68 -13.81
N VAL A 324 -9.54 6.65 -13.96
CA VAL A 324 -9.42 7.82 -13.09
C VAL A 324 -10.03 9.00 -13.83
N GLN A 325 -11.25 9.37 -13.47
CA GLN A 325 -11.96 10.49 -14.09
C GLN A 325 -11.56 11.79 -13.43
N LEU A 326 -11.19 12.78 -14.21
CA LEU A 326 -10.91 14.12 -13.72
C LEU A 326 -12.19 14.96 -13.61
N LEU A 327 -12.16 15.96 -12.73
CA LEU A 327 -13.20 16.97 -12.64
C LEU A 327 -13.29 17.77 -13.95
N PRO A 328 -14.48 18.26 -14.34
CA PRO A 328 -14.64 19.09 -15.53
C PRO A 328 -13.79 20.36 -15.56
N ASN A 329 -13.43 20.88 -14.37
CA ASN A 329 -12.60 22.08 -14.19
C ASN A 329 -11.20 21.77 -13.66
N ALA A 330 -10.74 20.53 -13.75
CA ALA A 330 -9.44 20.09 -13.23
C ALA A 330 -8.28 20.95 -13.76
N GLU A 331 -8.33 21.37 -15.03
CA GLU A 331 -7.30 22.21 -15.68
C GLU A 331 -7.07 23.56 -14.97
N SER A 332 -8.07 24.06 -14.26
CA SER A 332 -7.96 25.32 -13.49
C SER A 332 -7.29 25.15 -12.13
N LYS A 333 -7.00 23.92 -11.72
CA LYS A 333 -6.45 23.62 -10.39
C LYS A 333 -4.93 23.65 -10.39
N PRO A 334 -4.29 24.12 -9.29
CA PRO A 334 -2.83 24.28 -9.21
C PRO A 334 -2.03 22.99 -9.47
N LEU A 335 -2.57 21.85 -9.07
CA LEU A 335 -1.89 20.55 -9.26
C LEU A 335 -2.12 19.91 -10.62
N TYR A 336 -3.05 20.40 -11.43
CA TYR A 336 -3.27 19.83 -12.76
C TYR A 336 -2.02 19.91 -13.65
N PRO A 337 -1.36 21.08 -13.83
CA PRO A 337 -0.15 21.17 -14.63
C PRO A 337 1.02 20.37 -14.03
N VAL A 338 1.01 20.11 -12.73
CA VAL A 338 2.02 19.27 -12.07
C VAL A 338 1.90 17.82 -12.52
N VAL A 339 0.70 17.27 -12.49
CA VAL A 339 0.45 15.86 -12.77
C VAL A 339 0.20 15.61 -14.26
N PHE A 340 -0.55 16.47 -14.92
CA PHE A 340 -1.04 16.27 -16.30
C PHE A 340 -0.44 17.25 -17.31
N GLY A 341 0.49 18.12 -16.90
CA GLY A 341 1.14 19.09 -17.78
C GLY A 341 2.22 18.50 -18.69
N ASN A 342 2.66 17.27 -18.43
CA ASN A 342 3.66 16.61 -19.25
C ASN A 342 3.02 15.93 -20.47
N GLN A 343 3.84 15.72 -21.49
CA GLN A 343 3.44 14.92 -22.64
C GLN A 343 3.58 13.42 -22.36
N ALA A 344 2.79 12.61 -23.03
CA ALA A 344 2.95 11.16 -23.04
C ALA A 344 4.37 10.78 -23.49
N VAL A 345 4.90 9.70 -22.91
CA VAL A 345 6.23 9.21 -23.24
C VAL A 345 6.17 8.51 -24.61
N LYS A 346 6.93 9.03 -25.55
CA LYS A 346 7.11 8.43 -26.86
C LYS A 346 8.14 7.31 -26.80
N GLU A 347 7.93 6.26 -27.58
CA GLU A 347 8.85 5.11 -27.64
C GLU A 347 9.23 4.57 -26.23
N PRO A 348 8.25 4.16 -25.40
CA PRO A 348 8.45 3.88 -23.97
C PRO A 348 9.53 2.82 -23.69
N LEU A 349 9.86 1.97 -24.69
CA LEU A 349 10.87 0.91 -24.56
C LEU A 349 12.25 1.29 -25.13
N LYS A 350 12.46 2.56 -25.53
CA LYS A 350 13.71 3.01 -26.20
C LYS A 350 14.98 2.58 -25.48
N PHE A 351 15.05 2.78 -24.16
CA PHE A 351 16.22 2.48 -23.32
C PHE A 351 16.20 1.11 -22.66
N ILE A 352 15.11 0.36 -22.75
CA ILE A 352 14.87 -0.82 -21.92
C ILE A 352 15.35 -2.07 -22.68
N PRO A 353 16.46 -2.71 -22.25
CA PRO A 353 16.99 -3.87 -22.94
C PRO A 353 16.07 -5.09 -22.79
N GLN A 354 16.12 -6.00 -23.75
CA GLN A 354 15.36 -7.26 -23.72
C GLN A 354 15.59 -8.06 -22.44
N THR A 355 16.79 -7.94 -21.86
CA THR A 355 17.21 -8.67 -20.65
C THR A 355 16.78 -8.03 -19.35
N ALA A 356 16.09 -6.89 -19.36
CA ALA A 356 15.59 -6.27 -18.14
C ALA A 356 14.66 -7.23 -17.39
N GLN A 357 14.72 -7.21 -16.06
CA GLN A 357 13.87 -7.98 -15.17
C GLN A 357 12.53 -7.26 -14.95
N ASP A 358 12.59 -5.96 -14.81
CA ASP A 358 11.45 -5.07 -14.66
C ASP A 358 11.71 -3.74 -15.35
N PHE A 359 10.65 -3.03 -15.64
CA PHE A 359 10.71 -1.63 -16.04
C PHE A 359 9.48 -0.86 -15.61
N SER A 360 9.64 0.45 -15.49
CA SER A 360 8.57 1.40 -15.35
C SER A 360 8.86 2.64 -16.18
N VAL A 361 7.88 3.07 -16.93
CA VAL A 361 7.89 4.30 -17.72
C VAL A 361 6.68 5.11 -17.34
N TRP A 362 6.86 6.40 -17.09
CA TRP A 362 5.79 7.29 -16.69
C TRP A 362 6.04 8.71 -17.20
N ALA A 363 4.97 9.41 -17.60
CA ALA A 363 5.03 10.81 -18.01
C ALA A 363 5.56 11.74 -16.90
N GLY A 364 5.48 11.28 -15.65
CA GLY A 364 6.10 11.91 -14.49
C GLY A 364 5.42 13.18 -14.04
N PHE A 365 6.10 13.92 -13.16
CA PHE A 365 5.65 15.21 -12.65
C PHE A 365 6.37 16.37 -13.33
N ASN A 366 5.65 17.43 -13.62
CA ASN A 366 6.26 18.70 -14.00
C ASN A 366 6.82 19.38 -12.73
N LEU A 367 8.13 19.25 -12.51
CA LEU A 367 8.80 19.75 -11.30
C LEU A 367 8.76 21.28 -11.22
N LYS A 368 8.84 21.98 -12.37
CA LYS A 368 8.72 23.44 -12.40
C LYS A 368 7.33 23.89 -11.98
N ALA A 369 6.28 23.25 -12.52
CA ALA A 369 4.90 23.53 -12.13
C ALA A 369 4.65 23.22 -10.66
N LEU A 370 5.26 22.16 -10.10
CA LEU A 370 5.16 21.84 -8.68
C LEU A 370 5.79 22.95 -7.82
N TYR A 371 6.99 23.39 -8.17
CA TYR A 371 7.66 24.48 -7.48
C TYR A 371 6.83 25.75 -7.51
N ASP A 372 6.34 26.15 -8.69
CA ASP A 372 5.50 27.35 -8.86
C ASP A 372 4.19 27.26 -8.07
N ALA A 373 3.57 26.07 -8.04
CA ALA A 373 2.36 25.82 -7.25
C ALA A 373 2.62 25.98 -5.75
N ILE A 374 3.76 25.45 -5.24
CA ILE A 374 4.16 25.59 -3.83
C ILE A 374 4.40 27.06 -3.48
N ILE A 375 5.18 27.79 -4.29
CA ILE A 375 5.48 29.21 -4.07
C ILE A 375 4.19 30.04 -4.06
N THR A 376 3.31 29.78 -5.01
CA THR A 376 2.01 30.46 -5.10
C THR A 376 1.13 30.13 -3.90
N PHE A 377 1.06 28.85 -3.54
CA PHE A 377 0.27 28.41 -2.38
C PHE A 377 0.75 29.07 -1.07
N VAL A 378 2.06 29.10 -0.85
CA VAL A 378 2.66 29.73 0.34
C VAL A 378 2.36 31.22 0.37
N ARG A 379 2.55 31.93 -0.78
CA ARG A 379 2.29 33.36 -0.88
C ARG A 379 0.84 33.73 -0.55
N ASP A 380 -0.10 32.96 -1.09
CA ASP A 380 -1.51 33.34 -1.12
C ASP A 380 -2.31 32.79 0.06
N ASN A 381 -1.81 31.72 0.73
CA ASN A 381 -2.60 30.99 1.72
C ASN A 381 -1.90 30.79 3.07
N VAL A 382 -0.59 30.98 3.18
CA VAL A 382 0.12 30.78 4.45
C VAL A 382 0.28 32.11 5.19
N PRO A 383 -0.06 32.19 6.49
CA PRO A 383 0.22 33.38 7.30
C PRO A 383 1.71 33.74 7.23
N ASN A 384 2.01 35.00 7.00
CA ASN A 384 3.38 35.49 6.76
C ASN A 384 4.10 34.84 5.56
N GLY A 385 3.36 34.30 4.61
CA GLY A 385 3.91 33.60 3.44
C GLY A 385 4.93 34.41 2.66
N SER A 386 4.72 35.72 2.50
CA SER A 386 5.68 36.62 1.86
C SER A 386 7.02 36.71 2.62
N GLU A 387 6.98 36.68 3.95
CA GLU A 387 8.19 36.67 4.79
C GLU A 387 8.93 35.34 4.67
N LEU A 388 8.21 34.23 4.72
CA LEU A 388 8.77 32.89 4.50
C LEU A 388 9.44 32.79 3.12
N LEU A 389 8.82 33.33 2.09
CA LEU A 389 9.40 33.36 0.75
C LEU A 389 10.64 34.25 0.67
N THR A 390 10.68 35.37 1.41
CA THR A 390 11.89 36.22 1.50
C THR A 390 13.03 35.45 2.19
N GLN A 391 12.73 34.69 3.25
CA GLN A 391 13.72 33.82 3.90
C GLN A 391 14.18 32.71 2.95
N TRP A 392 13.26 32.12 2.19
CA TRP A 392 13.59 31.11 1.16
C TRP A 392 14.52 31.69 0.09
N GLU A 393 14.23 32.88 -0.44
CA GLU A 393 15.10 33.55 -1.40
C GLU A 393 16.51 33.79 -0.83
N THR A 394 16.60 34.19 0.45
CA THR A 394 17.88 34.34 1.14
C THR A 394 18.59 32.97 1.28
N THR A 395 17.86 31.92 1.62
CA THR A 395 18.43 30.58 1.74
C THR A 395 18.94 30.06 0.39
N LYS A 396 18.21 30.32 -0.70
CA LYS A 396 18.65 29.93 -2.06
C LYS A 396 20.01 30.51 -2.40
N THR A 397 20.33 31.74 -1.96
CA THR A 397 21.65 32.35 -2.24
C THR A 397 22.82 31.65 -1.52
N THR A 398 22.54 30.83 -0.51
CA THR A 398 23.58 30.03 0.17
C THR A 398 23.84 28.69 -0.53
N LEU A 399 22.98 28.28 -1.45
CA LEU A 399 23.20 27.08 -2.24
C LEU A 399 24.26 27.33 -3.31
N PRO A 400 25.07 26.33 -3.66
CA PRO A 400 26.10 26.43 -4.68
C PRO A 400 25.56 26.43 -6.12
N PHE A 401 24.24 26.34 -6.29
CA PHE A 401 23.51 26.31 -7.56
C PHE A 401 22.16 26.98 -7.41
N ASP A 402 21.63 27.51 -8.49
CA ASP A 402 20.27 28.04 -8.58
C ASP A 402 19.30 26.94 -8.95
N ILE A 403 18.38 26.58 -8.01
CA ILE A 403 17.40 25.51 -8.22
C ILE A 403 16.57 25.73 -9.48
N GLU A 404 16.12 26.98 -9.73
CA GLU A 404 15.25 27.29 -10.86
C GLU A 404 16.01 27.27 -12.18
N GLN A 405 17.21 27.88 -12.21
CA GLN A 405 18.01 28.00 -13.42
C GLN A 405 18.81 26.73 -13.71
N ASP A 406 19.38 26.09 -12.68
CA ASP A 406 20.30 25.00 -12.83
C ASP A 406 19.64 23.61 -12.79
N VAL A 407 18.35 23.52 -12.38
CA VAL A 407 17.62 22.26 -12.32
C VAL A 407 16.26 22.35 -13.02
N LEU A 408 15.35 23.18 -12.50
CA LEU A 408 13.95 23.17 -12.94
C LEU A 408 13.74 23.70 -14.37
N SER A 409 14.69 24.46 -14.90
CA SER A 409 14.58 25.04 -16.24
C SER A 409 14.80 24.06 -17.39
N TRP A 410 15.42 22.92 -17.12
CA TRP A 410 15.78 21.95 -18.16
C TRP A 410 15.41 20.50 -17.84
N VAL A 411 15.15 20.18 -16.56
CA VAL A 411 14.67 18.83 -16.21
C VAL A 411 13.24 18.66 -16.69
N GLY A 412 13.02 17.61 -17.47
CA GLY A 412 11.68 17.21 -17.88
C GLY A 412 10.98 16.39 -16.82
N GLY A 413 9.76 15.95 -17.12
CA GLY A 413 8.93 15.21 -16.17
C GLY A 413 8.95 13.70 -16.35
N SER A 414 9.28 13.19 -17.57
CA SER A 414 9.22 11.76 -17.83
C SER A 414 10.23 10.97 -17.00
N MET A 415 9.83 9.78 -16.58
CA MET A 415 10.68 8.88 -15.80
C MET A 415 10.71 7.52 -16.49
N ILE A 416 11.92 7.02 -16.72
CA ILE A 416 12.19 5.69 -17.27
C ILE A 416 13.10 4.97 -16.28
N THR A 417 12.66 3.82 -15.81
CA THR A 417 13.46 2.97 -14.91
C THR A 417 13.45 1.54 -15.41
N PHE A 418 14.53 0.83 -15.17
CA PHE A 418 14.56 -0.62 -15.28
C PHE A 418 15.60 -1.22 -14.34
N SER A 419 15.46 -2.51 -14.06
CA SER A 419 16.49 -3.30 -13.40
C SER A 419 16.95 -4.45 -14.29
N LEU A 420 18.23 -4.82 -14.15
CA LEU A 420 18.80 -6.01 -14.75
C LEU A 420 18.81 -7.15 -13.70
N PRO A 421 18.71 -8.41 -14.11
CA PRO A 421 18.78 -9.53 -13.18
C PRO A 421 20.11 -9.56 -12.43
N ALA A 422 20.09 -9.98 -11.18
CA ALA A 422 21.29 -10.18 -10.39
C ALA A 422 22.16 -11.28 -11.03
N GLU A 423 23.45 -11.01 -11.15
CA GLU A 423 24.41 -11.99 -11.68
C GLU A 423 24.66 -13.13 -10.69
N THR A 424 24.69 -12.81 -9.40
CA THR A 424 24.83 -13.77 -8.29
C THR A 424 24.08 -13.25 -7.06
N ALA A 425 23.94 -14.08 -6.03
CA ALA A 425 23.33 -13.68 -4.74
C ALA A 425 24.07 -12.49 -4.06
N TYR A 426 25.35 -12.31 -4.36
CA TYR A 426 26.20 -11.24 -3.77
C TYR A 426 26.46 -10.07 -4.72
N LYS A 427 26.00 -10.18 -5.98
CA LYS A 427 26.15 -9.13 -6.97
C LYS A 427 24.74 -8.74 -7.47
N PRO A 428 24.14 -7.73 -6.83
CA PRO A 428 22.80 -7.27 -7.20
C PRO A 428 22.77 -6.86 -8.67
N GLY A 429 21.62 -6.98 -9.29
CA GLY A 429 21.39 -6.51 -10.65
C GLY A 429 21.61 -5.00 -10.78
N GLY A 430 21.93 -4.56 -11.97
CA GLY A 430 22.07 -3.15 -12.24
C GLY A 430 20.70 -2.45 -12.26
N TRP A 431 20.66 -1.18 -11.84
CA TRP A 431 19.49 -0.34 -11.97
C TRP A 431 19.78 0.88 -12.85
N PHE A 432 18.76 1.38 -13.50
CA PHE A 432 18.79 2.51 -14.41
C PHE A 432 17.63 3.45 -14.13
N PHE A 433 17.89 4.74 -14.21
CA PHE A 433 16.90 5.81 -14.18
C PHE A 433 17.24 6.83 -15.27
N ALA A 434 16.25 7.31 -16.00
CA ALA A 434 16.40 8.44 -16.89
C ALA A 434 15.18 9.37 -16.82
N THR A 435 15.42 10.66 -17.01
CA THR A 435 14.39 11.67 -17.20
C THR A 435 14.73 12.53 -18.42
N ASN A 436 13.74 12.95 -19.19
CA ASN A 436 13.98 13.75 -20.38
C ASN A 436 14.53 15.13 -20.02
N VAL A 437 15.36 15.68 -20.91
CA VAL A 437 15.95 17.01 -20.83
C VAL A 437 15.30 17.90 -21.88
N THR A 438 14.84 19.09 -21.48
CA THR A 438 14.17 20.04 -22.39
C THR A 438 15.16 20.98 -23.08
N ASP A 439 16.34 21.20 -22.48
CA ASP A 439 17.45 22.00 -23.02
C ASP A 439 18.78 21.33 -22.66
N GLU A 440 19.32 20.58 -23.62
CA GLU A 440 20.51 19.76 -23.38
C GLU A 440 21.78 20.61 -23.16
N ALA A 441 21.93 21.75 -23.83
CA ALA A 441 23.10 22.62 -23.66
C ALA A 441 23.12 23.22 -22.25
N LYS A 442 21.98 23.71 -21.79
CA LYS A 442 21.83 24.27 -20.44
C LYS A 442 22.01 23.19 -19.37
N ALA A 443 21.46 22.01 -19.61
CA ALA A 443 21.60 20.88 -18.70
C ALA A 443 23.06 20.45 -18.53
N GLN A 444 23.83 20.40 -19.62
CA GLN A 444 25.24 20.06 -19.60
C GLN A 444 26.08 21.09 -18.83
N GLU A 445 25.80 22.38 -19.01
CA GLU A 445 26.46 23.46 -18.26
C GLU A 445 26.14 23.34 -16.75
N SER A 446 24.86 23.21 -16.41
CA SER A 446 24.41 23.10 -15.02
C SER A 446 24.95 21.85 -14.34
N LEU A 447 24.95 20.71 -15.05
CA LEU A 447 25.50 19.46 -14.53
C LEU A 447 27.01 19.55 -14.28
N THR A 448 27.75 20.30 -15.12
CA THR A 448 29.17 20.54 -14.92
C THR A 448 29.43 21.34 -13.63
N ARG A 449 28.63 22.40 -13.36
CA ARG A 449 28.71 23.14 -12.10
C ARG A 449 28.38 22.28 -10.89
N LEU A 450 27.34 21.49 -10.99
CA LEU A 450 26.92 20.56 -9.93
C LEU A 450 28.01 19.51 -9.64
N PHE A 451 28.63 18.95 -10.67
CA PHE A 451 29.75 17.99 -10.50
C PHE A 451 30.95 18.60 -9.80
N ASN A 452 31.34 19.84 -10.14
CA ASN A 452 32.45 20.51 -9.49
C ASN A 452 32.18 20.73 -8.00
N TRP A 453 30.97 21.16 -7.66
CA TRP A 453 30.55 21.30 -6.27
C TRP A 453 30.52 19.95 -5.54
N LEU A 454 29.91 18.94 -6.14
CA LEU A 454 29.77 17.62 -5.53
C LEU A 454 31.12 16.95 -5.32
N ASP A 455 32.08 17.08 -6.25
CA ASP A 455 33.41 16.54 -6.09
C ASP A 455 34.17 17.20 -4.92
N THR A 456 34.05 18.54 -4.80
CA THR A 456 34.60 19.28 -3.65
C THR A 456 33.99 18.80 -2.34
N TYR A 457 32.66 18.74 -2.28
CA TYR A 457 31.94 18.29 -1.08
C TYR A 457 32.32 16.85 -0.68
N LEU A 458 32.35 15.93 -1.65
CA LEU A 458 32.71 14.53 -1.39
C LEU A 458 34.14 14.39 -0.85
N ARG A 459 35.10 15.14 -1.39
CA ARG A 459 36.49 15.11 -0.94
C ARG A 459 36.65 15.67 0.46
N GLU A 460 36.00 16.77 0.77
CA GLU A 460 36.14 17.47 2.05
C GLU A 460 35.36 16.81 3.20
N GLN A 461 34.17 16.31 2.93
CA GLN A 461 33.25 15.89 3.98
C GLN A 461 33.05 14.37 4.09
N GLN A 462 33.30 13.62 3.02
CA GLN A 462 32.83 12.23 2.93
C GLN A 462 33.93 11.22 2.53
N ASN A 463 35.17 11.63 2.35
CA ASN A 463 36.24 10.77 1.80
C ASN A 463 35.85 10.08 0.47
N GLY A 464 35.02 10.74 -0.34
CA GLY A 464 34.62 10.29 -1.66
C GLY A 464 35.19 11.13 -2.78
N ALA A 465 34.92 10.79 -4.02
CA ALA A 465 35.28 11.58 -5.20
C ALA A 465 34.37 11.29 -6.38
N LEU A 466 34.29 12.24 -7.31
CA LEU A 466 33.80 11.98 -8.67
C LEU A 466 34.96 11.57 -9.57
N ARG A 467 34.72 10.56 -10.40
CA ARG A 467 35.67 10.12 -11.45
C ARG A 467 34.98 10.12 -12.81
N ASP A 468 35.75 10.37 -13.84
CA ASP A 468 35.29 10.16 -15.21
C ASP A 468 34.86 8.71 -15.40
N ALA A 469 33.69 8.51 -16.01
CA ALA A 469 33.16 7.19 -16.31
C ALA A 469 33.30 6.90 -17.80
N GLU A 470 33.90 5.77 -18.14
CA GLU A 470 33.93 5.27 -19.50
C GLU A 470 32.58 4.61 -19.83
N VAL A 471 31.76 5.32 -20.60
CA VAL A 471 30.48 4.85 -21.11
C VAL A 471 30.60 4.68 -22.60
N GLU A 472 30.37 3.47 -23.11
CA GLU A 472 30.42 3.19 -24.54
C GLU A 472 29.31 3.98 -25.28
N GLY A 473 29.71 4.73 -26.27
CA GLY A 473 28.81 5.53 -27.08
C GLY A 473 28.39 6.88 -26.50
N ALA A 474 28.94 7.32 -25.35
CA ALA A 474 28.69 8.64 -24.78
C ALA A 474 29.87 9.17 -23.95
N THR A 475 29.92 10.49 -23.74
CA THR A 475 30.96 11.19 -22.98
C THR A 475 30.34 12.08 -21.89
N GLY A 476 31.17 12.57 -20.97
CA GLY A 476 30.72 13.51 -19.92
C GLY A 476 30.06 12.85 -18.70
N PHE A 477 30.08 11.53 -18.61
CA PHE A 477 29.55 10.83 -17.43
C PHE A 477 30.57 10.84 -16.28
N LYS A 478 30.03 10.94 -15.05
CA LYS A 478 30.81 10.87 -13.82
C LYS A 478 30.28 9.77 -12.91
N THR A 479 31.18 9.05 -12.27
CA THR A 479 30.87 8.02 -11.27
C THR A 479 31.19 8.53 -9.87
N ILE A 480 30.28 8.35 -8.94
CA ILE A 480 30.49 8.62 -7.51
C ILE A 480 31.24 7.44 -6.89
N VAL A 481 32.43 7.70 -6.36
CA VAL A 481 33.23 6.71 -5.64
C VAL A 481 33.25 7.08 -4.15
N HIS A 482 32.68 6.20 -3.32
CA HIS A 482 32.62 6.41 -1.88
C HIS A 482 32.87 5.09 -1.14
N PRO A 483 33.70 5.04 -0.07
CA PRO A 483 33.98 3.79 0.65
C PRO A 483 32.75 3.04 1.15
N MET A 484 31.75 3.73 1.66
CA MET A 484 30.50 3.10 2.12
C MET A 484 29.72 2.41 1.00
N LEU A 485 29.72 2.94 -0.23
CA LEU A 485 29.06 2.29 -1.36
C LEU A 485 29.73 0.97 -1.73
N ILE A 486 31.04 0.85 -1.49
CA ILE A 486 31.80 -0.39 -1.70
C ILE A 486 31.43 -1.43 -0.63
N VAL A 487 31.30 -1.01 0.64
CA VAL A 487 30.99 -1.89 1.78
C VAL A 487 29.54 -2.38 1.76
N MET A 488 28.60 -1.58 1.26
CA MET A 488 27.18 -1.95 1.14
C MET A 488 26.88 -3.01 0.06
N GLY A 489 27.89 -3.80 -0.32
CA GLY A 489 27.74 -4.96 -1.21
C GLY A 489 27.63 -4.61 -2.69
N GLY A 490 28.13 -3.44 -3.07
CA GLY A 490 28.27 -3.10 -4.48
C GLY A 490 26.94 -2.92 -5.23
N ALA A 491 25.95 -2.30 -4.57
CA ALA A 491 24.75 -1.81 -5.29
C ALA A 491 25.09 -0.87 -6.46
N GLY A 492 26.35 -0.84 -6.84
CA GLY A 492 26.95 -0.11 -7.93
C GLY A 492 27.57 1.22 -7.47
N GLN A 493 28.36 1.76 -8.34
CA GLN A 493 28.90 3.11 -8.22
C GLN A 493 27.99 4.03 -9.05
N PRO A 494 27.11 4.84 -8.43
CA PRO A 494 26.18 5.68 -9.18
C PRO A 494 26.91 6.49 -10.24
N THR A 495 26.50 6.33 -11.48
CA THR A 495 27.07 7.01 -12.63
C THR A 495 26.01 7.92 -13.22
N ILE A 496 26.38 9.19 -13.46
CA ILE A 496 25.44 10.26 -13.84
C ILE A 496 25.99 10.98 -15.07
N GLY A 497 25.10 11.30 -16.01
CA GLY A 497 25.43 12.10 -17.20
C GLY A 497 24.23 12.34 -18.09
N ILE A 498 24.45 12.98 -19.23
CA ILE A 498 23.40 13.28 -20.21
C ILE A 498 23.75 12.58 -21.52
N ALA A 499 22.77 11.87 -22.07
CA ALA A 499 22.83 11.29 -23.42
C ALA A 499 21.44 11.09 -24.00
N GLU A 500 21.32 11.10 -25.33
CA GLU A 500 20.08 10.85 -26.05
C GLU A 500 18.88 11.73 -25.58
N GLY A 501 19.17 12.99 -25.19
CA GLY A 501 18.17 13.93 -24.66
C GLY A 501 17.65 13.58 -23.26
N HIS A 502 18.40 12.81 -22.47
CA HIS A 502 18.01 12.39 -21.11
C HIS A 502 19.14 12.58 -20.11
N LEU A 503 18.79 13.05 -18.91
CA LEU A 503 19.60 12.89 -17.71
C LEU A 503 19.49 11.44 -17.26
N ILE A 504 20.62 10.77 -17.18
CA ILE A 504 20.71 9.34 -16.89
C ILE A 504 21.47 9.15 -15.57
N VAL A 505 20.92 8.31 -14.70
CA VAL A 505 21.57 7.85 -13.46
C VAL A 505 21.47 6.33 -13.42
N ALA A 506 22.58 5.64 -13.23
CA ALA A 506 22.56 4.18 -13.15
C ALA A 506 23.57 3.65 -12.14
N SER A 507 23.47 2.38 -11.79
CA SER A 507 24.37 1.69 -10.85
C SER A 507 25.81 1.54 -11.35
N GLY A 508 26.06 1.90 -12.60
CA GLY A 508 27.43 1.87 -13.16
C GLY A 508 27.46 2.09 -14.67
N PRO A 509 28.64 2.34 -15.24
CA PRO A 509 28.83 2.66 -16.67
C PRO A 509 28.28 1.58 -17.60
N LYS A 510 28.46 0.30 -17.27
CA LYS A 510 28.02 -0.83 -18.10
C LYS A 510 26.50 -0.85 -18.31
N VAL A 511 25.71 -0.49 -17.27
CA VAL A 511 24.25 -0.41 -17.38
C VAL A 511 23.84 0.69 -18.35
N ILE A 512 24.52 1.84 -18.28
CA ILE A 512 24.29 2.96 -19.20
C ILE A 512 24.63 2.55 -20.65
N SER A 513 25.81 1.93 -20.86
CA SER A 513 26.21 1.45 -22.19
C SER A 513 25.18 0.48 -22.77
N THR A 514 24.66 -0.44 -21.95
CA THR A 514 23.59 -1.36 -22.37
C THR A 514 22.31 -0.60 -22.78
N ALA A 515 21.88 0.39 -21.99
CA ALA A 515 20.72 1.20 -22.30
C ALA A 515 20.89 2.02 -23.59
N LEU A 516 22.06 2.62 -23.79
CA LEU A 516 22.39 3.41 -24.98
C LEU A 516 22.49 2.55 -26.25
N ALA A 517 23.09 1.37 -26.18
CA ALA A 517 23.10 0.40 -27.29
C ALA A 517 21.68 -0.01 -27.69
N THR A 518 20.82 -0.20 -26.68
CA THR A 518 19.39 -0.47 -26.92
C THR A 518 18.69 0.72 -27.58
N ALA A 519 18.92 1.93 -27.10
CA ALA A 519 18.32 3.16 -27.63
C ALA A 519 18.74 3.44 -29.09
N LYS A 520 19.96 3.05 -29.48
CA LYS A 520 20.49 3.16 -30.83
C LYS A 520 20.07 2.00 -31.77
N GLY A 521 19.37 1.00 -31.23
CA GLY A 521 18.96 -0.19 -32.00
C GLY A 521 20.09 -1.20 -32.23
N GLU A 522 21.24 -1.05 -31.56
CA GLU A 522 22.38 -1.97 -31.65
C GLU A 522 22.13 -3.26 -30.84
N SER A 523 21.20 -3.18 -29.87
CA SER A 523 20.73 -4.31 -29.06
C SER A 523 19.20 -4.35 -29.04
N PRO A 524 18.59 -5.54 -28.93
CA PRO A 524 17.14 -5.67 -28.91
C PRO A 524 16.55 -5.05 -27.64
N ASN A 525 15.45 -4.31 -27.79
CA ASN A 525 14.70 -3.73 -26.67
C ASN A 525 13.69 -4.74 -26.07
N PHE A 526 13.02 -4.33 -25.02
CA PHE A 526 12.10 -5.17 -24.24
C PHE A 526 10.87 -5.67 -25.04
N SER A 527 10.55 -5.07 -26.19
CA SER A 527 9.48 -5.59 -27.08
C SER A 527 9.77 -7.00 -27.61
N LYS A 528 11.02 -7.48 -27.48
CA LYS A 528 11.45 -8.83 -27.86
C LYS A 528 11.54 -9.79 -26.66
N ASN A 529 11.21 -9.34 -25.45
CA ASN A 529 11.19 -10.20 -24.26
C ASN A 529 10.05 -11.22 -24.38
N GLU A 530 10.38 -12.52 -24.33
CA GLU A 530 9.42 -13.60 -24.55
C GLU A 530 8.29 -13.63 -23.49
N ARG A 531 8.60 -13.28 -22.25
CA ARG A 531 7.61 -13.27 -21.16
C ARG A 531 6.63 -12.13 -21.35
N PHE A 532 7.13 -10.93 -21.68
CA PHE A 532 6.29 -9.78 -21.99
C PHE A 532 5.37 -10.04 -23.21
N LEU A 533 5.89 -10.72 -24.24
CA LEU A 533 5.09 -11.10 -25.39
C LEU A 533 3.95 -12.07 -25.05
N LYS A 534 4.18 -13.00 -24.11
CA LYS A 534 3.14 -13.94 -23.64
C LYS A 534 1.99 -13.25 -22.93
N GLU A 535 2.22 -12.12 -22.29
CA GLU A 535 1.18 -11.38 -21.58
C GLU A 535 0.12 -10.80 -22.51
N GLY A 536 0.49 -10.55 -23.77
CA GLY A 536 -0.42 -10.02 -24.79
C GLY A 536 -0.80 -8.56 -24.60
N LEU A 537 -0.14 -7.85 -23.68
CA LEU A 537 -0.33 -6.41 -23.49
C LEU A 537 0.40 -5.67 -24.62
N ARG A 538 -0.34 -4.93 -25.45
CA ARG A 538 0.24 -4.10 -26.49
C ARG A 538 0.45 -2.69 -25.98
N LEU A 539 1.68 -2.21 -26.03
CA LEU A 539 1.97 -0.81 -25.73
C LEU A 539 1.64 0.05 -26.95
N PRO A 540 0.83 1.10 -26.79
CA PRO A 540 0.67 2.13 -27.82
C PRO A 540 2.00 2.88 -28.04
N PRO A 541 2.17 3.61 -29.15
CA PRO A 541 3.37 4.41 -29.43
C PRO A 541 3.65 5.43 -28.33
N ASP A 542 2.61 6.00 -27.78
CA ASP A 542 2.65 6.99 -26.71
C ASP A 542 1.93 6.44 -25.48
N VAL A 543 2.56 6.49 -24.32
CA VAL A 543 1.98 6.01 -23.08
C VAL A 543 2.01 7.10 -22.00
N TRP A 544 0.99 7.15 -21.16
CA TRP A 544 1.05 7.91 -19.93
C TRP A 544 1.89 7.20 -18.88
N ALA A 545 1.71 5.90 -18.77
CA ALA A 545 2.57 5.01 -18.01
C ALA A 545 2.57 3.61 -18.63
N ALA A 546 3.67 2.89 -18.45
CA ALA A 546 3.78 1.47 -18.74
C ALA A 546 4.74 0.81 -17.75
N SER A 547 4.44 -0.44 -17.40
CA SER A 547 5.33 -1.20 -16.53
C SER A 547 5.29 -2.69 -16.84
N PHE A 548 6.35 -3.35 -16.45
CA PHE A 548 6.45 -4.81 -16.37
C PHE A 548 7.27 -5.18 -15.14
N SER A 549 6.89 -6.23 -14.44
CA SER A 549 7.64 -6.79 -13.32
C SER A 549 7.65 -8.30 -13.37
N ASP A 550 8.84 -8.88 -13.28
CA ASP A 550 9.03 -10.31 -13.01
C ASP A 550 8.81 -10.57 -11.53
N LEU A 551 7.74 -11.27 -11.19
CA LEU A 551 7.34 -11.54 -9.80
C LEU A 551 7.78 -12.92 -9.30
N THR A 552 8.49 -13.69 -10.13
CA THR A 552 8.84 -15.08 -9.82
C THR A 552 9.67 -15.25 -8.55
N LYS A 553 10.42 -14.23 -8.14
CA LYS A 553 11.24 -14.23 -6.93
C LYS A 553 10.71 -13.31 -5.83
N LEU A 554 9.57 -12.64 -6.06
CA LEU A 554 9.04 -11.66 -5.12
C LEU A 554 8.82 -12.23 -3.72
N GLY A 555 8.15 -13.38 -3.62
CA GLY A 555 7.90 -14.04 -2.34
C GLY A 555 9.17 -14.43 -1.61
N GLU A 556 10.16 -14.93 -2.33
CA GLU A 556 11.46 -15.29 -1.77
C GLU A 556 12.20 -14.03 -1.24
N GLN A 557 12.31 -12.99 -2.07
CA GLN A 557 13.01 -11.75 -1.71
C GLN A 557 12.36 -11.05 -0.52
N MET A 558 11.04 -10.88 -0.55
CA MET A 558 10.29 -10.29 0.56
C MET A 558 10.38 -11.15 1.82
N GLY A 559 10.29 -12.46 1.67
CA GLY A 559 10.41 -13.38 2.79
C GLY A 559 11.77 -13.31 3.44
N GLN A 560 12.85 -13.24 2.66
CA GLN A 560 14.20 -13.05 3.17
C GLN A 560 14.37 -11.69 3.87
N ALA A 561 13.88 -10.62 3.27
CA ALA A 561 13.92 -9.28 3.87
C ALA A 561 13.21 -9.24 5.24
N LEU A 562 12.01 -9.82 5.35
CA LEU A 562 11.28 -9.91 6.61
C LEU A 562 11.99 -10.79 7.67
N LYS A 563 12.65 -11.85 7.25
CA LYS A 563 13.47 -12.69 8.15
C LYS A 563 14.72 -11.99 8.65
N MET A 564 15.18 -10.92 7.99
CA MET A 564 16.30 -10.10 8.45
C MET A 564 15.87 -9.04 9.49
N VAL A 565 14.57 -8.75 9.65
CA VAL A 565 14.08 -7.76 10.62
C VAL A 565 14.57 -8.01 12.05
N PRO A 566 14.62 -9.24 12.58
CA PRO A 566 15.19 -9.51 13.90
C PRO A 566 16.67 -9.08 14.04
N MET A 567 17.46 -9.15 12.96
CA MET A 567 18.85 -8.69 12.97
C MET A 567 18.93 -7.15 13.10
N MET A 568 17.94 -6.41 12.58
CA MET A 568 17.89 -4.95 12.76
C MET A 568 17.67 -4.57 14.24
N GLY A 569 17.08 -5.43 15.06
CA GLY A 569 16.96 -5.23 16.50
C GLY A 569 18.31 -5.10 17.22
N MET A 570 19.41 -5.61 16.64
CA MET A 570 20.77 -5.40 17.17
C MET A 570 21.22 -3.94 16.97
N PHE A 571 20.73 -3.26 15.95
CA PHE A 571 21.02 -1.85 15.65
C PHE A 571 20.01 -0.88 16.30
N MET A 572 18.88 -1.40 16.80
CA MET A 572 17.83 -0.67 17.52
C MET A 572 17.59 -1.31 18.89
N PRO A 573 18.48 -1.10 19.88
CA PRO A 573 18.40 -1.79 21.19
C PRO A 573 17.05 -1.58 21.91
N SER A 574 16.44 -0.41 21.75
CA SER A 574 15.14 -0.08 22.36
C SER A 574 14.00 -1.01 21.89
N MET A 575 14.02 -1.47 20.63
CA MET A 575 13.05 -2.45 20.14
C MET A 575 13.36 -3.87 20.63
N GLY A 576 14.62 -4.28 20.62
CA GLY A 576 15.02 -5.64 21.03
C GLY A 576 14.86 -5.92 22.52
N GLN A 577 14.85 -4.90 23.37
CA GLN A 577 14.78 -5.05 24.83
C GLN A 577 13.34 -5.22 25.35
N THR A 578 12.33 -4.70 24.66
CA THR A 578 10.93 -4.80 25.11
C THR A 578 10.26 -6.11 24.67
N PRO A 579 9.36 -6.70 25.49
CA PRO A 579 8.59 -7.86 25.07
C PRO A 579 7.79 -7.62 23.79
N ALA A 580 7.16 -6.46 23.66
CA ALA A 580 6.42 -6.05 22.47
C ALA A 580 7.32 -5.95 21.23
N GLY A 581 8.51 -5.37 21.35
CA GLY A 581 9.46 -5.29 20.24
C GLY A 581 9.95 -6.67 19.77
N ARG A 582 10.24 -7.59 20.70
CA ARG A 582 10.58 -8.98 20.36
C ARG A 582 9.42 -9.71 19.68
N ALA A 583 8.18 -9.51 20.14
CA ALA A 583 7.00 -10.08 19.51
C ALA A 583 6.80 -9.55 18.08
N LEU A 584 6.99 -8.26 17.85
CA LEU A 584 6.94 -7.67 16.50
C LEU A 584 8.01 -8.25 15.56
N MET A 585 9.24 -8.42 16.05
CA MET A 585 10.32 -9.03 15.26
C MET A 585 10.04 -10.51 14.95
N SER A 586 9.49 -11.25 15.92
CA SER A 586 9.04 -12.63 15.71
C SER A 586 7.90 -12.70 14.68
N ALA A 587 6.91 -11.82 14.80
CA ALA A 587 5.82 -11.73 13.84
C ALA A 587 6.30 -11.40 12.43
N ALA A 588 7.27 -10.47 12.28
CA ALA A 588 7.88 -10.16 10.99
C ALA A 588 8.58 -11.38 10.38
N SER A 589 9.33 -12.15 11.17
CA SER A 589 9.98 -13.37 10.72
C SER A 589 8.96 -14.43 10.26
N LYS A 590 7.89 -14.64 11.02
CA LYS A 590 6.78 -15.54 10.68
C LYS A 590 6.06 -15.09 9.40
N LEU A 591 5.80 -13.78 9.28
CA LEU A 591 5.24 -13.19 8.07
C LEU A 591 6.14 -13.44 6.85
N GLY A 592 7.47 -13.46 7.05
CA GLY A 592 8.43 -13.85 6.02
C GLY A 592 8.17 -15.25 5.46
N ASN A 593 7.71 -16.21 6.27
CA ASN A 593 7.33 -17.54 5.79
C ASN A 593 6.01 -17.49 4.99
N VAL A 594 5.05 -16.71 5.45
CA VAL A 594 3.76 -16.53 4.76
C VAL A 594 3.96 -15.90 3.38
N VAL A 595 4.78 -14.85 3.31
CA VAL A 595 5.04 -14.15 2.05
C VAL A 595 5.77 -15.03 1.03
N GLN A 596 6.55 -16.00 1.46
CA GLN A 596 7.16 -16.98 0.54
C GLN A 596 6.12 -17.82 -0.23
N GLU A 597 4.91 -17.97 0.30
CA GLU A 597 3.82 -18.68 -0.38
C GLU A 597 3.25 -17.94 -1.59
N ILE A 598 3.54 -16.64 -1.78
CA ILE A 598 3.14 -15.89 -2.98
C ILE A 598 4.00 -16.21 -4.21
N ASN A 599 4.77 -17.27 -4.17
CA ASN A 599 5.61 -17.78 -5.26
C ASN A 599 4.82 -18.26 -6.50
N PHE A 600 3.49 -18.24 -6.44
CA PHE A 600 2.60 -18.48 -7.57
C PHE A 600 2.45 -17.26 -8.48
N LEU A 601 2.93 -16.09 -8.11
CA LEU A 601 2.99 -14.94 -8.99
C LEU A 601 4.07 -15.15 -10.05
N GLU A 602 3.73 -14.90 -11.32
CA GLU A 602 4.68 -14.99 -12.42
C GLU A 602 5.17 -13.62 -12.87
N SER A 603 4.23 -12.75 -13.26
CA SER A 603 4.55 -11.42 -13.76
C SER A 603 3.36 -10.48 -13.62
N SER A 604 3.63 -9.18 -13.68
CA SER A 604 2.61 -8.17 -13.90
C SER A 604 3.06 -7.17 -14.96
N SER A 605 2.11 -6.70 -15.76
CA SER A 605 2.33 -5.61 -16.71
C SER A 605 1.17 -4.64 -16.67
N SER A 606 1.45 -3.38 -16.98
CA SER A 606 0.41 -2.37 -17.06
C SER A 606 0.70 -1.35 -18.16
N VAL A 607 -0.37 -0.74 -18.66
CA VAL A 607 -0.31 0.41 -19.56
C VAL A 607 -1.40 1.39 -19.19
N SER A 608 -1.06 2.67 -19.19
CA SER A 608 -2.01 3.77 -18.95
C SER A 608 -1.92 4.77 -20.09
N THR A 609 -3.05 5.31 -20.49
CA THR A 609 -3.20 6.39 -21.45
C THR A 609 -4.00 7.53 -20.82
N PHE A 610 -3.75 8.75 -21.27
CA PHE A 610 -4.48 9.93 -20.82
C PHE A 610 -5.14 10.61 -22.02
N ASP A 611 -6.45 10.84 -21.97
CA ASP A 611 -7.24 11.42 -23.06
C ASP A 611 -7.55 12.92 -22.86
N GLY A 612 -6.91 13.57 -21.88
CA GLY A 612 -7.17 14.96 -21.47
C GLY A 612 -8.25 15.08 -20.38
N LYS A 613 -9.07 14.05 -20.15
CA LYS A 613 -10.17 14.06 -19.18
C LYS A 613 -10.11 12.90 -18.20
N ALA A 614 -9.49 11.81 -18.60
CA ALA A 614 -9.39 10.62 -17.78
C ALA A 614 -8.08 9.86 -18.06
N VAL A 615 -7.59 9.17 -17.05
CA VAL A 615 -6.54 8.16 -17.21
C VAL A 615 -7.22 6.79 -17.30
N HIS A 616 -6.98 6.11 -18.42
CA HIS A 616 -7.38 4.72 -18.63
C HIS A 616 -6.18 3.82 -18.41
N SER A 617 -6.30 2.85 -17.54
CA SER A 617 -5.25 1.90 -17.23
C SER A 617 -5.72 0.48 -17.43
N LYS A 618 -4.84 -0.35 -18.00
CA LYS A 618 -5.02 -1.79 -18.10
C LYS A 618 -3.81 -2.48 -17.52
N ALA A 619 -4.04 -3.38 -16.57
CA ALA A 619 -3.01 -4.22 -15.97
C ALA A 619 -3.33 -5.70 -16.18
N VAL A 620 -2.29 -6.49 -16.34
CA VAL A 620 -2.37 -7.95 -16.49
C VAL A 620 -1.47 -8.57 -15.42
N TRP A 621 -2.01 -9.53 -14.71
CA TRP A 621 -1.29 -10.37 -13.75
C TRP A 621 -1.29 -11.80 -14.26
N ASN A 622 -0.13 -12.42 -14.33
CA ASN A 622 0.00 -13.82 -14.66
C ASN A 622 0.43 -14.61 -13.44
N TYR A 623 -0.12 -15.79 -13.33
CA TYR A 623 0.14 -16.74 -12.26
C TYR A 623 0.80 -18.00 -12.83
N ARG A 624 1.46 -18.75 -11.98
CA ARG A 624 2.12 -20.02 -12.32
C ARG A 624 1.89 -21.04 -11.24
N GLU A 625 2.04 -22.31 -11.58
CA GLU A 625 2.14 -23.34 -10.56
C GLU A 625 3.33 -23.02 -9.65
N PRO A 626 3.12 -23.03 -8.32
CA PRO A 626 4.22 -22.84 -7.40
C PRO A 626 5.26 -23.94 -7.58
N PRO A 627 6.55 -23.63 -7.44
CA PRO A 627 7.59 -24.65 -7.46
C PRO A 627 7.32 -25.68 -6.37
N PRO A 628 7.63 -26.97 -6.60
CA PRO A 628 7.47 -27.99 -5.56
C PRO A 628 8.20 -27.56 -4.30
N PRO A 629 7.67 -27.90 -3.10
CA PRO A 629 8.33 -27.59 -1.85
C PRO A 629 9.78 -28.07 -1.93
N GLN A 630 10.73 -27.18 -1.70
CA GLN A 630 12.11 -27.60 -1.55
C GLN A 630 12.14 -28.52 -0.34
N THR A 631 12.41 -29.80 -0.55
CA THR A 631 12.71 -30.74 0.53
C THR A 631 13.84 -30.14 1.32
N GLN A 632 13.55 -29.61 2.52
CA GLN A 632 14.62 -29.22 3.43
C GLN A 632 15.53 -30.46 3.54
N PRO A 633 16.84 -30.28 3.35
CA PRO A 633 17.76 -31.38 3.65
C PRO A 633 17.40 -31.84 5.05
N ALA A 634 17.23 -33.17 5.19
CA ALA A 634 16.93 -33.79 6.47
C ALA A 634 17.87 -33.18 7.52
N PRO A 635 17.35 -32.82 8.73
CA PRO A 635 18.21 -32.32 9.78
C PRO A 635 19.43 -33.26 9.84
N VAL A 636 20.61 -32.71 9.64
CA VAL A 636 21.83 -33.45 9.84
C VAL A 636 21.74 -33.93 11.29
N GLU A 637 21.54 -35.22 11.52
CA GLU A 637 21.61 -35.77 12.86
C GLU A 637 22.98 -35.32 13.40
N GLU A 638 22.94 -34.42 14.36
CA GLU A 638 24.14 -34.03 15.09
C GLU A 638 24.66 -35.32 15.71
N GLU A 639 25.79 -35.81 15.19
CA GLU A 639 26.51 -36.87 15.84
C GLU A 639 26.68 -36.51 17.32
N PRO A 640 26.28 -37.39 18.25
CA PRO A 640 26.42 -37.09 19.67
C PRO A 640 27.90 -36.74 19.95
N PRO A 641 28.17 -35.70 20.71
CA PRO A 641 29.53 -35.24 20.95
C PRO A 641 30.37 -36.40 21.45
N ALA A 642 31.46 -36.68 20.72
CA ALA A 642 32.39 -37.75 21.06
C ALA A 642 32.80 -37.58 22.53
N THR A 643 32.49 -38.59 23.34
CA THR A 643 32.85 -38.65 24.76
C THR A 643 34.39 -38.53 24.88
N GLN A 644 34.84 -37.37 25.35
CA GLN A 644 36.25 -37.21 25.68
C GLN A 644 36.64 -38.23 26.73
N PRO A 645 37.77 -38.95 26.51
CA PRO A 645 38.26 -39.92 27.51
C PRO A 645 38.67 -39.17 28.77
N VAL A 646 38.06 -39.52 29.89
CA VAL A 646 38.43 -39.02 31.22
C VAL A 646 39.92 -39.34 31.45
N ALA A 647 40.78 -38.33 31.48
CA ALA A 647 42.17 -38.45 31.84
C ALA A 647 42.27 -38.98 33.29
N GLY A 648 42.73 -40.22 33.43
CA GLY A 648 42.92 -40.87 34.71
C GLY A 648 43.91 -40.11 35.58
N SER A 649 43.49 -39.75 36.77
CA SER A 649 44.32 -39.24 37.86
C SER A 649 45.38 -40.29 38.20
N ARG A 650 46.64 -39.99 37.94
CA ARG A 650 47.74 -40.72 38.59
C ARG A 650 48.06 -40.04 39.93
N SER A 651 47.94 -40.83 40.97
CA SER A 651 48.45 -40.64 42.34
C SER A 651 49.94 -40.45 42.40
#